data_14300a06d9c86ab33026f218e82333ac
#
_entry.id   14300a06d9c86ab33026f218e82333ac
#
_cell.length_a   1.000
_cell.length_b   1.000
_cell.length_c   1.000
_cell.angle_alpha   90.00
_cell.angle_beta   90.00
_cell.angle_gamma   90.00
#
_symmetry.space_group_name_H-M   'P 1'
#
loop_
_entity.id
_entity.type
_entity.pdbx_description
1 polymer ?
#
loop_
_entity_poly.entity_id
_entity_poly.type
_entity_poly.pdbx_seq_one_letter_code
_entity_poly.pdbx_strand_id
1 'polypeptide(L)'
;MVSITRVKEIGSRKDMGIKHRAVVWFDEVTKNDLRLVGGKGANLGEMTKANIPVPPGFIITTDAYFTFLQRTGIERKIYDLLGTLDVNNIKQLQEVSAEIKKIFSEAPMLPEIAAEIRNAYRQMGKGLVAVRSSATAEDLPEASFAGQQQTYLNVEDEDEVLCAVIKCWASLFEARAIFYRVHHGFDHSTVGIAVPVQRMVQSEAAGVMFTVEPITSDRNKITIEAIHGLGEMIVSGDVTPDYFVVSKDELNIIEKEVKKQEWKLIRNKNGRGEDANMKIVLTPEEQAQQKISDEDIIALARIGKRLEEHYQFPQDIEWAKENGKIYIVQTRPVTTIKETVEAGLEIPAEALLSGAPASPGVAWGPVKIVTDPSQIDRVVEGDVLVAEMTTPDYVPAMKRAVAIVTDRGGRTAHAAIVSREMGIPCVVGTIKATKMLKDGQMITVDGRNGKVFAGKIEIAKKEEAKARAKVKTRTKLLVNLAQPELIDRVASRDVDGIGLLRAEFIVAQIGEHPSYMIEQNRGQEFVDKLAAGLTAFTKAFYPRQVVYRTTDFKTNEYRALKGGEKYEEIEENPMLGYRGASRYIYDIDTFKLELAAIKKVREKYNNLWVMIPFVRTVQELARTKEIMEAEGLKRSDDFKLWMMVEVPSNVILLDKFLAVGIDGISIGSNDLTQLVLGVDRDNAKLAKLFDERDEAVMIFLERAVKVAKSMGVTCSICGQAPSVYPELTEKLVEWGITSVSVSQDMIDTTREIIARAEKRLGLGLE
;
A
#
# COMPACT_ATOMS: atom_id res chain seq x y z
N MET A 1 32.86 15.35 -15.08
CA MET A 1 32.52 16.62 -15.73
C MET A 1 31.63 16.30 -16.93
N VAL A 2 30.31 16.29 -16.72
CA VAL A 2 29.36 16.30 -17.82
C VAL A 2 28.40 17.45 -17.55
N SER A 3 28.31 18.27 -18.54
CA SER A 3 27.77 19.62 -18.66
C SER A 3 26.32 19.74 -18.16
N ILE A 4 26.11 20.66 -17.24
CA ILE A 4 24.83 21.25 -16.89
C ILE A 4 24.43 22.19 -18.04
N THR A 5 23.55 21.73 -18.92
CA THR A 5 22.80 22.66 -19.80
C THR A 5 21.55 21.96 -20.31
N ARG A 6 20.42 22.24 -19.65
CA ARG A 6 19.07 22.44 -20.20
C ARG A 6 18.00 22.43 -19.11
N VAL A 7 17.96 23.53 -18.37
CA VAL A 7 16.70 23.99 -17.81
C VAL A 7 16.10 24.93 -18.86
N LYS A 8 15.18 24.44 -19.65
CA LYS A 8 14.18 25.25 -20.36
C LYS A 8 13.00 24.38 -20.74
N GLU A 9 11.84 24.94 -20.35
CA GLU A 9 10.47 24.56 -20.66
C GLU A 9 9.77 23.67 -19.65
N ILE A 10 9.59 24.23 -18.44
CA ILE A 10 8.35 23.98 -17.67
C ILE A 10 7.25 24.66 -18.46
N GLY A 11 6.35 23.85 -19.02
CA GLY A 11 5.18 24.31 -19.76
C GLY A 11 4.41 25.38 -19.01
N SER A 12 4.07 26.45 -19.72
CA SER A 12 3.31 27.58 -19.22
C SER A 12 2.04 27.10 -18.50
N ARG A 13 1.99 27.34 -17.17
CA ARG A 13 0.75 27.26 -16.39
C ARG A 13 -0.18 28.37 -16.89
N LYS A 14 -1.05 28.05 -17.83
CA LYS A 14 -2.24 28.83 -18.13
C LYS A 14 -3.48 28.09 -17.67
N ASP A 15 -4.22 28.80 -16.82
CA ASP A 15 -5.61 28.63 -16.43
C ASP A 15 -5.98 27.50 -15.45
N MET A 16 -5.91 27.86 -14.17
CA MET A 16 -7.11 27.79 -13.31
C MET A 16 -6.99 28.87 -12.23
N GLY A 17 -8.03 29.69 -12.08
CA GLY A 17 -8.08 30.99 -11.41
C GLY A 17 -7.87 31.04 -9.89
N ILE A 18 -6.87 30.36 -9.36
CA ILE A 18 -6.35 30.61 -8.02
C ILE A 18 -5.01 31.30 -8.22
N LYS A 19 -4.97 32.61 -7.96
CA LYS A 19 -3.72 33.37 -7.85
C LYS A 19 -2.80 32.65 -6.87
N HIS A 20 -1.49 32.69 -7.07
CA HIS A 20 -0.44 32.22 -6.15
C HIS A 20 -0.65 32.81 -4.74
N ARG A 21 -1.48 32.16 -3.93
CA ARG A 21 -1.73 32.54 -2.54
C ARG A 21 -0.81 31.72 -1.65
N ALA A 22 -0.14 32.39 -0.71
CA ALA A 22 0.64 31.69 0.30
C ALA A 22 -0.26 30.93 1.30
N VAL A 23 -1.52 31.36 1.45
CA VAL A 23 -2.47 30.82 2.41
C VAL A 23 -3.82 30.54 1.74
N VAL A 24 -4.43 29.39 2.08
CA VAL A 24 -5.79 28.97 1.70
C VAL A 24 -6.54 28.46 2.93
N TRP A 25 -7.88 28.59 2.96
CA TRP A 25 -8.72 28.08 4.05
C TRP A 25 -9.15 26.63 3.79
N PHE A 26 -9.52 25.88 4.85
CA PHE A 26 -9.96 24.50 4.70
C PHE A 26 -11.18 24.37 3.77
N ASP A 27 -12.12 25.30 3.80
CA ASP A 27 -13.30 25.31 2.94
C ASP A 27 -13.03 25.70 1.49
N GLU A 28 -11.84 26.21 1.17
CA GLU A 28 -11.43 26.53 -0.20
C GLU A 28 -10.85 25.33 -0.96
N VAL A 29 -10.42 24.27 -0.27
CA VAL A 29 -9.70 23.13 -0.86
C VAL A 29 -10.43 21.80 -0.69
N THR A 30 -10.04 20.80 -1.47
CA THR A 30 -10.62 19.44 -1.48
C THR A 30 -9.51 18.39 -1.57
N LYS A 31 -9.87 17.11 -1.55
CA LYS A 31 -8.94 15.99 -1.80
C LYS A 31 -8.23 16.05 -3.17
N ASN A 32 -8.71 16.86 -4.12
CA ASN A 32 -8.07 17.02 -5.43
C ASN A 32 -6.91 18.03 -5.42
N ASP A 33 -6.74 18.79 -4.34
CA ASP A 33 -5.74 19.85 -4.22
C ASP A 33 -4.45 19.39 -3.56
N LEU A 34 -4.18 18.07 -3.57
CA LEU A 34 -3.05 17.40 -2.91
C LEU A 34 -1.69 18.05 -3.22
N ARG A 35 -1.48 18.49 -4.47
CA ARG A 35 -0.22 19.17 -4.87
C ARG A 35 -0.03 20.51 -4.20
N LEU A 36 -1.13 21.22 -3.87
CA LEU A 36 -1.10 22.53 -3.27
C LEU A 36 -1.04 22.49 -1.74
N VAL A 37 -1.71 21.50 -1.12
CA VAL A 37 -1.93 21.51 0.32
C VAL A 37 -1.46 20.23 1.03
N GLY A 38 -0.85 19.29 0.30
CA GLY A 38 -0.44 17.98 0.82
C GLY A 38 -1.60 17.09 1.24
N GLY A 39 -1.32 15.87 1.67
CA GLY A 39 -2.36 14.87 2.01
C GLY A 39 -3.25 15.30 3.17
N LYS A 40 -2.66 15.72 4.30
CA LYS A 40 -3.42 16.18 5.48
C LYS A 40 -4.26 17.40 5.19
N GLY A 41 -3.70 18.39 4.45
CA GLY A 41 -4.42 19.60 4.08
C GLY A 41 -5.62 19.32 3.18
N ALA A 42 -5.45 18.45 2.20
CA ALA A 42 -6.49 18.02 1.27
C ALA A 42 -7.64 17.29 2.01
N ASN A 43 -7.32 16.39 2.95
CA ASN A 43 -8.32 15.69 3.75
C ASN A 43 -9.05 16.60 4.73
N LEU A 44 -8.37 17.56 5.36
CA LEU A 44 -9.01 18.56 6.23
C LEU A 44 -10.02 19.41 5.43
N GLY A 45 -9.66 19.82 4.23
CA GLY A 45 -10.57 20.54 3.34
C GLY A 45 -11.78 19.71 2.91
N GLU A 46 -11.55 18.48 2.47
CA GLU A 46 -12.60 17.54 2.08
C GLU A 46 -13.60 17.28 3.20
N MET A 47 -13.10 16.99 4.42
CA MET A 47 -13.94 16.78 5.60
C MET A 47 -14.74 18.03 5.96
N THR A 48 -14.15 19.23 5.85
CA THR A 48 -14.84 20.48 6.12
C THR A 48 -16.02 20.67 5.18
N LYS A 49 -15.85 20.43 3.87
CA LYS A 49 -16.93 20.46 2.87
C LYS A 49 -18.00 19.39 3.08
N ALA A 50 -17.60 18.22 3.61
CA ALA A 50 -18.53 17.12 3.96
C ALA A 50 -19.29 17.37 5.27
N ASN A 51 -19.15 18.56 5.89
CA ASN A 51 -19.75 18.91 7.19
C ASN A 51 -19.40 17.91 8.31
N ILE A 52 -18.18 17.39 8.30
CA ILE A 52 -17.60 16.65 9.40
C ILE A 52 -17.11 17.68 10.45
N PRO A 53 -17.25 17.41 11.75
CA PRO A 53 -16.83 18.35 12.79
C PRO A 53 -15.31 18.48 12.88
N VAL A 54 -14.73 19.27 11.98
CA VAL A 54 -13.29 19.60 11.92
C VAL A 54 -13.05 20.92 12.64
N PRO A 55 -12.02 21.05 13.51
CA PRO A 55 -11.62 22.35 14.03
C PRO A 55 -11.23 23.28 12.88
N PRO A 56 -11.63 24.55 12.88
CA PRO A 56 -11.35 25.50 11.79
C PRO A 56 -9.84 25.72 11.64
N GLY A 57 -9.41 26.07 10.43
CA GLY A 57 -8.02 26.33 10.14
C GLY A 57 -7.76 26.82 8.72
N PHE A 58 -6.49 27.09 8.45
CA PHE A 58 -5.98 27.48 7.14
C PHE A 58 -4.70 26.67 6.83
N ILE A 59 -4.23 26.74 5.58
CA ILE A 59 -3.07 25.97 5.11
C ILE A 59 -2.10 26.91 4.43
N ILE A 60 -0.85 26.88 4.84
CA ILE A 60 0.26 27.49 4.09
C ILE A 60 0.59 26.52 2.95
N THR A 61 0.53 27.00 1.72
CA THR A 61 0.60 26.19 0.51
C THR A 61 2.03 25.72 0.19
N THR A 62 2.12 24.70 -0.64
CA THR A 62 3.43 24.27 -1.21
C THR A 62 4.05 25.36 -2.09
N ASP A 63 3.24 26.21 -2.72
CA ASP A 63 3.76 27.34 -3.49
C ASP A 63 4.50 28.34 -2.60
N ALA A 64 4.03 28.56 -1.37
CA ALA A 64 4.74 29.39 -0.38
C ALA A 64 6.08 28.76 0.02
N TYR A 65 6.12 27.45 0.21
CA TYR A 65 7.36 26.71 0.51
C TYR A 65 8.39 26.84 -0.62
N PHE A 66 8.02 26.57 -1.86
CA PHE A 66 8.94 26.70 -2.98
C PHE A 66 9.37 28.14 -3.23
N THR A 67 8.46 29.11 -3.06
CA THR A 67 8.79 30.54 -3.14
C THR A 67 9.81 30.93 -2.07
N PHE A 68 9.64 30.42 -0.84
CA PHE A 68 10.58 30.66 0.24
C PHE A 68 11.98 30.10 -0.10
N LEU A 69 12.09 28.86 -0.54
CA LEU A 69 13.37 28.26 -0.93
C LEU A 69 14.11 29.05 -1.99
N GLN A 70 13.39 29.42 -3.07
CA GLN A 70 13.96 30.13 -4.21
C GLN A 70 14.41 31.53 -3.85
N ARG A 71 13.54 32.33 -3.19
CA ARG A 71 13.81 33.76 -2.93
C ARG A 71 14.78 33.99 -1.80
N THR A 72 14.90 33.08 -0.84
CA THR A 72 15.96 33.12 0.18
C THR A 72 17.29 32.58 -0.32
N GLY A 73 17.29 31.88 -1.47
CA GLY A 73 18.49 31.31 -2.08
C GLY A 73 19.06 30.09 -1.34
N ILE A 74 18.29 29.52 -0.37
CA ILE A 74 18.74 28.31 0.37
C ILE A 74 18.57 27.02 -0.45
N GLU A 75 17.74 27.03 -1.48
CA GLU A 75 17.46 25.87 -2.33
C GLU A 75 18.72 25.19 -2.82
N ARG A 76 19.64 25.98 -3.43
CA ARG A 76 20.89 25.45 -3.98
C ARG A 76 21.77 24.80 -2.91
N LYS A 77 21.89 25.46 -1.73
CA LYS A 77 22.72 24.93 -0.63
C LYS A 77 22.21 23.58 -0.14
N ILE A 78 20.86 23.42 -0.03
CA ILE A 78 20.22 22.19 0.38
C ILE A 78 20.49 21.06 -0.60
N TYR A 79 20.27 21.31 -1.91
CA TYR A 79 20.47 20.25 -2.91
C TYR A 79 21.96 19.92 -3.17
N ASP A 80 22.88 20.87 -2.98
CA ASP A 80 24.31 20.59 -3.01
C ASP A 80 24.73 19.62 -1.87
N LEU A 81 24.18 19.80 -0.66
CA LEU A 81 24.38 18.89 0.48
C LEU A 81 23.81 17.49 0.20
N LEU A 82 22.58 17.41 -0.33
CA LEU A 82 21.93 16.14 -0.65
C LEU A 82 22.62 15.40 -1.80
N GLY A 83 23.18 16.12 -2.77
CA GLY A 83 23.89 15.55 -3.92
C GLY A 83 25.19 14.82 -3.59
N THR A 84 25.77 15.09 -2.41
CA THR A 84 27.01 14.45 -1.93
C THR A 84 26.77 13.44 -0.81
N LEU A 85 25.52 13.22 -0.43
CA LEU A 85 25.13 12.38 0.71
C LEU A 85 25.13 10.89 0.35
N ASP A 86 25.86 10.08 1.10
CA ASP A 86 25.62 8.64 1.17
C ASP A 86 24.59 8.34 2.27
N VAL A 87 23.36 8.03 1.88
CA VAL A 87 22.25 7.77 2.81
C VAL A 87 22.44 6.50 3.66
N ASN A 88 23.34 5.60 3.26
CA ASN A 88 23.66 4.41 4.04
C ASN A 88 24.66 4.73 5.18
N ASN A 89 25.34 5.87 5.11
CA ASN A 89 26.17 6.36 6.20
C ASN A 89 25.29 7.15 7.20
N ILE A 90 24.83 6.47 8.23
CA ILE A 90 23.90 7.04 9.25
C ILE A 90 24.45 8.34 9.86
N LYS A 91 25.75 8.39 10.14
CA LYS A 91 26.38 9.58 10.72
C LYS A 91 26.32 10.77 9.77
N GLN A 92 26.73 10.57 8.52
CA GLN A 92 26.65 11.61 7.48
C GLN A 92 25.21 12.06 7.24
N LEU A 93 24.26 11.13 7.22
CA LEU A 93 22.83 11.42 7.07
C LEU A 93 22.30 12.31 8.19
N GLN A 94 22.69 12.05 9.43
CA GLN A 94 22.31 12.87 10.59
C GLN A 94 22.97 14.26 10.56
N GLU A 95 24.25 14.34 10.19
CA GLU A 95 24.98 15.61 10.08
C GLU A 95 24.37 16.49 8.97
N VAL A 96 24.08 15.94 7.80
CA VAL A 96 23.45 16.67 6.68
C VAL A 96 22.03 17.12 7.05
N SER A 97 21.24 16.27 7.70
CA SER A 97 19.91 16.62 8.18
C SER A 97 19.97 17.81 9.17
N ALA A 98 20.88 17.78 10.13
CA ALA A 98 21.06 18.86 11.11
C ALA A 98 21.50 20.17 10.44
N GLU A 99 22.41 20.12 9.48
CA GLU A 99 22.88 21.29 8.74
C GLU A 99 21.75 21.91 7.89
N ILE A 100 20.94 21.10 7.21
CA ILE A 100 19.80 21.61 6.45
C ILE A 100 18.77 22.28 7.38
N LYS A 101 18.46 21.68 8.54
CA LYS A 101 17.56 22.28 9.53
C LYS A 101 18.08 23.62 10.04
N LYS A 102 19.39 23.73 10.22
CA LYS A 102 20.02 25.00 10.61
C LYS A 102 19.89 26.05 9.50
N ILE A 103 20.09 25.69 8.23
CA ILE A 103 19.89 26.59 7.08
C ILE A 103 18.46 27.16 7.07
N PHE A 104 17.43 26.31 7.33
CA PHE A 104 16.05 26.79 7.44
C PHE A 104 15.86 27.75 8.61
N SER A 105 16.42 27.46 9.77
CA SER A 105 16.26 28.28 10.99
C SER A 105 16.94 29.67 10.88
N GLU A 106 18.00 29.76 10.09
CA GLU A 106 18.74 31.01 9.85
C GLU A 106 18.15 31.84 8.68
N ALA A 107 17.32 31.25 7.84
CA ALA A 107 16.72 31.94 6.70
C ALA A 107 15.58 32.86 7.15
N PRO A 108 15.57 34.15 6.74
CA PRO A 108 14.51 35.07 7.12
C PRO A 108 13.19 34.72 6.40
N MET A 109 12.09 34.67 7.13
CA MET A 109 10.76 34.52 6.54
C MET A 109 10.48 35.71 5.62
N LEU A 110 9.94 35.43 4.42
CA LEU A 110 9.60 36.48 3.45
C LEU A 110 8.47 37.37 3.99
N PRO A 111 8.60 38.71 3.94
CA PRO A 111 7.63 39.63 4.55
C PRO A 111 6.20 39.45 4.04
N GLU A 112 6.02 39.15 2.76
CA GLU A 112 4.70 38.93 2.16
C GLU A 112 4.06 37.64 2.64
N ILE A 113 4.81 36.54 2.75
CA ILE A 113 4.30 35.26 3.28
C ILE A 113 3.97 35.44 4.76
N ALA A 114 4.84 36.09 5.54
CA ALA A 114 4.60 36.39 6.95
C ALA A 114 3.32 37.20 7.14
N ALA A 115 3.09 38.21 6.29
CA ALA A 115 1.90 39.05 6.37
C ALA A 115 0.60 38.24 6.11
N GLU A 116 0.59 37.36 5.11
CA GLU A 116 -0.57 36.50 4.83
C GLU A 116 -0.85 35.54 5.99
N ILE A 117 0.19 34.87 6.54
CA ILE A 117 0.05 33.94 7.68
C ILE A 117 -0.50 34.66 8.91
N ARG A 118 0.09 35.82 9.27
CA ARG A 118 -0.38 36.61 10.42
C ARG A 118 -1.82 37.07 10.23
N ASN A 119 -2.18 37.50 9.03
CA ASN A 119 -3.54 37.92 8.71
C ASN A 119 -4.55 36.76 8.86
N ALA A 120 -4.23 35.59 8.33
CA ALA A 120 -5.07 34.39 8.46
C ALA A 120 -5.23 33.97 9.94
N TYR A 121 -4.15 33.98 10.70
CA TYR A 121 -4.20 33.67 12.14
C TYR A 121 -5.07 34.67 12.93
N ARG A 122 -5.02 35.97 12.58
CA ARG A 122 -5.90 37.01 13.16
C ARG A 122 -7.37 36.78 12.78
N GLN A 123 -7.64 36.47 11.52
CA GLN A 123 -8.99 36.22 11.02
C GLN A 123 -9.60 34.95 11.65
N MET A 124 -8.80 33.94 11.97
CA MET A 124 -9.25 32.75 12.69
C MET A 124 -9.64 33.04 14.16
N GLY A 125 -9.38 34.24 14.67
CA GLY A 125 -9.70 34.69 16.04
C GLY A 125 -8.53 34.56 17.01
N LYS A 126 -7.31 34.25 16.53
CA LYS A 126 -6.13 33.98 17.34
C LYS A 126 -6.32 32.79 18.30
N GLY A 127 -5.47 32.67 19.31
CA GLY A 127 -5.52 31.58 20.29
C GLY A 127 -4.63 30.41 19.92
N LEU A 128 -4.81 29.32 20.60
CA LEU A 128 -3.96 28.13 20.47
C LEU A 128 -4.23 27.37 19.18
N VAL A 129 -3.16 27.00 18.47
CA VAL A 129 -3.22 26.23 17.24
C VAL A 129 -2.29 25.02 17.27
N ALA A 130 -2.63 24.03 16.46
CA ALA A 130 -1.75 22.97 16.05
C ALA A 130 -1.18 23.33 14.65
N VAL A 131 0.13 23.33 14.52
CA VAL A 131 0.85 23.58 13.25
C VAL A 131 1.44 22.25 12.78
N ARG A 132 0.99 21.78 11.63
CA ARG A 132 1.22 20.39 11.19
C ARG A 132 1.89 20.36 9.82
N SER A 133 2.84 19.47 9.61
CA SER A 133 3.41 19.23 8.30
C SER A 133 2.47 18.36 7.43
N SER A 134 2.42 18.67 6.13
CA SER A 134 1.59 17.99 5.14
C SER A 134 2.35 17.89 3.81
N ALA A 135 3.08 16.82 3.61
CA ALA A 135 3.86 16.62 2.38
C ALA A 135 3.00 16.14 1.22
N THR A 136 3.41 16.46 0.00
CA THR A 136 2.72 16.05 -1.23
C THR A 136 2.88 14.56 -1.54
N ALA A 137 3.84 13.90 -0.92
CA ALA A 137 4.13 12.48 -1.11
C ALA A 137 3.71 11.61 0.10
N GLU A 138 3.01 12.17 1.11
CA GLU A 138 2.76 11.51 2.41
C GLU A 138 1.76 10.36 2.32
N ASP A 139 0.75 10.45 1.46
CA ASP A 139 -0.39 9.51 1.38
C ASP A 139 -0.45 8.79 0.02
N LEU A 140 0.70 8.42 -0.55
CA LEU A 140 0.71 7.60 -1.77
C LEU A 140 0.38 6.14 -1.43
N PRO A 141 -0.40 5.42 -2.26
CA PRO A 141 -0.81 4.04 -2.01
C PRO A 141 0.35 3.06 -1.83
N GLU A 142 1.51 3.37 -2.38
CA GLU A 142 2.71 2.53 -2.38
C GLU A 142 3.76 2.96 -1.35
N ALA A 143 3.52 4.07 -0.64
CA ALA A 143 4.52 4.66 0.24
C ALA A 143 3.88 5.44 1.38
N SER A 144 3.92 4.90 2.60
CA SER A 144 3.43 5.57 3.81
C SER A 144 4.57 6.33 4.49
N PHE A 145 4.47 7.66 4.54
CA PHE A 145 5.31 8.53 5.36
C PHE A 145 4.80 8.64 6.82
N ALA A 146 4.01 7.68 7.27
CA ALA A 146 3.40 7.73 8.60
C ALA A 146 4.45 7.94 9.71
N GLY A 147 4.22 8.94 10.55
CA GLY A 147 5.09 9.27 11.69
C GLY A 147 6.41 9.94 11.34
N GLN A 148 6.67 10.29 10.08
CA GLN A 148 7.96 10.89 9.69
C GLN A 148 8.04 12.41 9.81
N GLN A 149 6.91 13.10 10.03
CA GLN A 149 6.82 14.55 10.03
C GLN A 149 6.36 15.11 11.37
N GLN A 150 6.67 16.39 11.62
CA GLN A 150 6.47 17.01 12.92
C GLN A 150 5.12 17.73 13.03
N THR A 151 4.57 17.74 14.24
CA THR A 151 3.40 18.51 14.64
C THR A 151 3.75 19.33 15.89
N TYR A 152 3.43 20.62 15.89
CA TYR A 152 3.61 21.52 17.00
C TYR A 152 2.25 21.85 17.60
N LEU A 153 2.02 21.43 18.86
CA LEU A 153 0.77 21.63 19.57
C LEU A 153 0.85 22.84 20.49
N ASN A 154 -0.30 23.46 20.75
CA ASN A 154 -0.43 24.60 21.67
C ASN A 154 0.44 25.81 21.31
N VAL A 155 0.67 26.01 20.00
CA VAL A 155 1.37 27.20 19.50
C VAL A 155 0.44 28.43 19.69
N GLU A 156 0.98 29.51 20.26
CA GLU A 156 0.22 30.72 20.58
C GLU A 156 0.87 31.95 19.98
N ASP A 157 0.55 32.89 19.58
CA ASP A 157 1.01 34.12 18.92
C ASP A 157 1.52 33.98 17.47
N GLU A 158 1.61 35.13 16.84
CA GLU A 158 1.90 35.25 15.39
C GLU A 158 3.33 34.82 15.04
N ASP A 159 4.28 35.09 15.94
CA ASP A 159 5.69 34.82 15.68
C ASP A 159 6.03 33.35 15.96
N GLU A 160 5.41 32.75 16.99
CA GLU A 160 5.52 31.30 17.24
C GLU A 160 4.91 30.48 16.05
N VAL A 161 3.79 30.94 15.47
CA VAL A 161 3.21 30.30 14.28
C VAL A 161 4.19 30.35 13.11
N LEU A 162 4.84 31.49 12.85
CA LEU A 162 5.85 31.59 11.79
C LEU A 162 7.06 30.69 12.05
N CYS A 163 7.54 30.63 13.28
CA CYS A 163 8.62 29.72 13.68
C CYS A 163 8.24 28.25 13.46
N ALA A 164 7.02 27.87 13.86
CA ALA A 164 6.51 26.51 13.67
C ALA A 164 6.37 26.14 12.18
N VAL A 165 5.95 27.09 11.32
CA VAL A 165 5.89 26.89 9.86
C VAL A 165 7.28 26.59 9.30
N ILE A 166 8.31 27.37 9.65
CA ILE A 166 9.70 27.12 9.21
C ILE A 166 10.17 25.73 9.68
N LYS A 167 9.89 25.37 10.94
CA LYS A 167 10.22 24.05 11.49
C LYS A 167 9.48 22.92 10.75
N CYS A 168 8.21 23.10 10.39
CA CYS A 168 7.47 22.16 9.56
C CYS A 168 8.11 21.99 8.19
N TRP A 169 8.53 23.09 7.53
CA TRP A 169 9.24 23.00 6.24
C TRP A 169 10.57 22.26 6.38
N ALA A 170 11.33 22.54 7.43
CA ALA A 170 12.60 21.86 7.72
C ALA A 170 12.44 20.37 8.01
N SER A 171 11.28 19.94 8.54
CA SER A 171 11.01 18.53 8.86
C SER A 171 10.97 17.62 7.62
N LEU A 172 10.80 18.19 6.43
CA LEU A 172 10.94 17.45 5.15
C LEU A 172 12.35 16.87 4.99
N PHE A 173 13.35 17.42 5.69
CA PHE A 173 14.74 17.01 5.64
C PHE A 173 15.20 16.32 6.94
N GLU A 174 14.29 15.75 7.71
CA GLU A 174 14.66 14.80 8.75
C GLU A 174 15.44 13.63 8.14
N ALA A 175 16.43 13.11 8.85
CA ALA A 175 17.30 12.02 8.37
C ALA A 175 16.49 10.85 7.78
N ARG A 176 15.44 10.44 8.49
CA ARG A 176 14.51 9.39 8.06
C ARG A 176 13.73 9.73 6.79
N ALA A 177 13.31 11.00 6.62
CA ALA A 177 12.58 11.44 5.44
C ALA A 177 13.48 11.54 4.20
N ILE A 178 14.75 11.94 4.38
CA ILE A 178 15.77 11.91 3.32
C ILE A 178 16.03 10.45 2.89
N PHE A 179 16.30 9.56 3.85
CA PHE A 179 16.56 8.14 3.61
C PHE A 179 15.40 7.48 2.85
N TYR A 180 14.18 7.73 3.30
CA TYR A 180 12.99 7.18 2.67
C TYR A 180 12.85 7.62 1.21
N ARG A 181 13.00 8.92 0.90
CA ARG A 181 12.89 9.43 -0.48
C ARG A 181 13.92 8.79 -1.40
N VAL A 182 15.17 8.68 -0.95
CA VAL A 182 16.23 8.04 -1.76
C VAL A 182 15.94 6.56 -2.02
N HIS A 183 15.49 5.81 -1.00
CA HIS A 183 15.16 4.39 -1.15
C HIS A 183 13.98 4.12 -2.09
N HIS A 184 13.04 5.06 -2.20
CA HIS A 184 11.87 4.93 -3.09
C HIS A 184 12.04 5.72 -4.41
N GLY A 185 13.24 6.26 -4.68
CA GLY A 185 13.53 6.94 -5.93
C GLY A 185 12.84 8.29 -6.13
N PHE A 186 12.36 8.93 -5.05
CA PHE A 186 11.76 10.26 -5.13
C PHE A 186 12.85 11.34 -5.26
N ASP A 187 12.70 12.21 -6.26
CA ASP A 187 13.52 13.40 -6.38
C ASP A 187 13.18 14.40 -5.27
N HIS A 188 14.19 14.80 -4.50
CA HIS A 188 14.04 15.76 -3.41
C HIS A 188 13.43 17.10 -3.84
N SER A 189 13.67 17.53 -5.09
CA SER A 189 13.21 18.81 -5.63
C SER A 189 11.72 18.81 -6.02
N THR A 190 11.12 17.63 -6.18
CA THR A 190 9.70 17.50 -6.59
C THR A 190 8.74 17.37 -5.43
N VAL A 191 9.23 17.03 -4.24
CA VAL A 191 8.41 16.86 -3.05
C VAL A 191 8.25 18.19 -2.32
N GLY A 192 7.03 18.72 -2.29
CA GLY A 192 6.67 19.93 -1.56
C GLY A 192 6.04 19.61 -0.20
N ILE A 193 6.00 20.61 0.66
CA ILE A 193 5.36 20.51 1.97
C ILE A 193 4.48 21.72 2.22
N ALA A 194 3.20 21.49 2.51
CA ALA A 194 2.25 22.45 3.00
C ALA A 194 2.16 22.40 4.53
N VAL A 195 1.59 23.41 5.14
CA VAL A 195 1.48 23.48 6.60
C VAL A 195 0.06 23.88 7.02
N PRO A 196 -0.81 22.92 7.37
CA PRO A 196 -2.07 23.20 8.04
C PRO A 196 -1.85 23.83 9.44
N VAL A 197 -2.55 24.93 9.67
CA VAL A 197 -2.67 25.61 10.98
C VAL A 197 -4.11 25.48 11.40
N GLN A 198 -4.35 24.66 12.42
CA GLN A 198 -5.67 24.26 12.88
C GLN A 198 -5.91 24.72 14.31
N ARG A 199 -7.12 25.20 14.66
CA ARG A 199 -7.47 25.49 16.04
C ARG A 199 -7.17 24.29 16.91
N MET A 200 -6.41 24.52 17.98
CA MET A 200 -6.07 23.48 18.95
C MET A 200 -7.31 23.05 19.74
N VAL A 201 -7.56 21.76 19.80
CA VAL A 201 -8.57 21.16 20.69
C VAL A 201 -7.91 20.86 22.04
N GLN A 202 -8.39 21.46 23.10
CA GLN A 202 -7.94 21.18 24.47
C GLN A 202 -8.64 19.91 24.98
N SER A 203 -8.17 18.77 24.52
CA SER A 203 -8.90 17.52 24.68
C SER A 203 -8.94 17.01 26.11
N GLU A 204 -10.16 16.70 26.58
CA GLU A 204 -10.45 15.91 27.77
C GLU A 204 -10.10 14.44 27.53
N ALA A 205 -10.45 13.98 26.34
CA ALA A 205 -10.11 12.67 25.80
C ALA A 205 -9.80 12.80 24.31
N ALA A 206 -8.91 11.96 23.81
CA ALA A 206 -8.53 11.88 22.42
C ALA A 206 -8.26 10.42 22.02
N GLY A 207 -8.19 10.15 20.71
CA GLY A 207 -7.94 8.80 20.29
C GLY A 207 -7.85 8.61 18.80
N VAL A 208 -7.81 7.35 18.41
CA VAL A 208 -7.80 6.89 17.02
C VAL A 208 -8.97 5.94 16.79
N MET A 209 -9.54 5.98 15.61
CA MET A 209 -10.63 5.11 15.19
C MET A 209 -10.34 4.55 13.81
N PHE A 210 -10.51 3.24 13.64
CA PHE A 210 -10.51 2.61 12.33
C PHE A 210 -11.92 2.18 11.95
N THR A 211 -12.32 2.46 10.72
CA THR A 211 -13.60 1.96 10.20
C THR A 211 -13.51 0.54 9.64
N VAL A 212 -12.51 -0.20 10.05
CA VAL A 212 -12.28 -1.62 9.78
C VAL A 212 -11.53 -2.18 10.99
N GLU A 213 -11.70 -3.44 11.33
CA GLU A 213 -10.85 -4.06 12.34
C GLU A 213 -9.45 -4.32 11.72
N PRO A 214 -8.38 -3.64 12.19
CA PRO A 214 -7.11 -3.61 11.45
C PRO A 214 -6.30 -4.92 11.50
N ILE A 215 -6.64 -5.87 12.39
CA ILE A 215 -5.94 -7.16 12.53
C ILE A 215 -6.58 -8.23 11.67
N THR A 216 -7.91 -8.33 11.72
CA THR A 216 -8.69 -9.32 10.97
C THR A 216 -9.16 -8.81 9.62
N SER A 217 -9.03 -7.50 9.37
CA SER A 217 -9.60 -6.81 8.20
C SER A 217 -11.13 -6.93 8.08
N ASP A 218 -11.82 -7.16 9.20
CA ASP A 218 -13.27 -7.25 9.23
C ASP A 218 -13.91 -5.88 8.99
N ARG A 219 -14.48 -5.72 7.81
CA ARG A 219 -15.09 -4.46 7.34
C ARG A 219 -16.42 -4.13 8.04
N ASN A 220 -17.01 -5.08 8.79
CA ASN A 220 -18.25 -4.86 9.52
C ASN A 220 -18.02 -4.32 10.93
N LYS A 221 -16.79 -4.05 11.31
CA LYS A 221 -16.40 -3.53 12.61
C LYS A 221 -15.75 -2.17 12.51
N ILE A 222 -16.00 -1.35 13.52
CA ILE A 222 -15.29 -0.10 13.80
C ILE A 222 -14.54 -0.30 15.10
N THR A 223 -13.25 0.03 15.13
CA THR A 223 -12.44 -0.02 16.35
C THR A 223 -12.10 1.38 16.80
N ILE A 224 -12.19 1.64 18.11
CA ILE A 224 -11.96 2.96 18.72
C ILE A 224 -10.98 2.77 19.87
N GLU A 225 -9.89 3.52 19.85
CA GLU A 225 -8.96 3.66 20.97
C GLU A 225 -9.12 5.03 21.62
N ALA A 226 -9.06 5.11 22.96
CA ALA A 226 -9.29 6.34 23.72
C ALA A 226 -8.30 6.50 24.86
N ILE A 227 -7.82 7.73 25.07
CA ILE A 227 -6.96 8.13 26.20
C ILE A 227 -7.49 9.41 26.84
N HIS A 228 -7.12 9.66 28.10
CA HIS A 228 -7.28 10.97 28.72
C HIS A 228 -6.23 11.97 28.24
N GLY A 229 -6.65 13.20 27.95
CA GLY A 229 -5.77 14.31 27.58
C GLY A 229 -5.46 14.40 26.09
N LEU A 230 -4.31 14.96 25.74
CA LEU A 230 -3.90 15.20 24.35
C LEU A 230 -3.53 13.91 23.61
N GLY A 231 -3.97 13.80 22.34
CA GLY A 231 -3.84 12.60 21.50
C GLY A 231 -2.41 12.22 21.11
N GLU A 232 -1.43 13.09 21.32
CA GLU A 232 -0.02 12.84 20.99
C GLU A 232 0.50 11.54 21.61
N MET A 233 0.06 11.22 22.84
CA MET A 233 0.52 10.03 23.58
C MET A 233 0.03 8.70 23.03
N ILE A 234 -1.07 8.68 22.26
CA ILE A 234 -1.58 7.44 21.66
C ILE A 234 -0.74 7.08 20.43
N VAL A 235 -0.36 8.09 19.66
CA VAL A 235 0.46 7.92 18.44
C VAL A 235 1.91 7.57 18.82
N SER A 236 2.46 8.20 19.87
CA SER A 236 3.79 7.87 20.39
C SER A 236 3.84 6.50 21.07
N GLY A 237 2.70 6.00 21.57
CA GLY A 237 2.61 4.75 22.32
C GLY A 237 2.98 4.87 23.80
N ASP A 238 3.04 6.10 24.34
CA ASP A 238 3.40 6.39 25.72
C ASP A 238 2.42 5.82 26.75
N VAL A 239 1.18 5.62 26.33
CA VAL A 239 0.11 5.06 27.17
C VAL A 239 -0.61 3.93 26.43
N THR A 240 -1.22 3.02 27.19
CA THR A 240 -2.09 1.98 26.64
C THR A 240 -3.53 2.49 26.67
N PRO A 241 -4.20 2.64 25.51
CA PRO A 241 -5.55 3.19 25.43
C PRO A 241 -6.62 2.18 25.88
N ASP A 242 -7.82 2.69 26.19
CA ASP A 242 -9.02 1.89 26.16
C ASP A 242 -9.28 1.44 24.72
N TYR A 243 -9.91 0.28 24.55
CA TYR A 243 -10.22 -0.28 23.26
C TYR A 243 -11.69 -0.70 23.19
N PHE A 244 -12.36 -0.28 22.12
CA PHE A 244 -13.77 -0.57 21.88
C PHE A 244 -13.94 -1.09 20.45
N VAL A 245 -14.83 -2.07 20.29
CA VAL A 245 -15.28 -2.57 18.99
C VAL A 245 -16.77 -2.33 18.86
N VAL A 246 -17.18 -1.71 17.75
CA VAL A 246 -18.57 -1.40 17.45
C VAL A 246 -18.98 -2.12 16.17
N SER A 247 -20.15 -2.77 16.15
CA SER A 247 -20.78 -3.29 14.93
C SER A 247 -21.14 -2.13 14.01
N LYS A 248 -20.73 -2.18 12.76
CA LYS A 248 -20.99 -1.10 11.80
C LYS A 248 -22.47 -1.06 11.37
N ASP A 249 -23.12 -2.22 11.31
CA ASP A 249 -24.52 -2.32 10.88
C ASP A 249 -25.49 -1.88 11.97
N GLU A 250 -25.31 -2.42 13.17
CA GLU A 250 -26.24 -2.20 14.30
C GLU A 250 -25.86 -1.00 15.17
N LEU A 251 -24.62 -0.49 15.04
CA LEU A 251 -24.05 0.58 15.86
C LEU A 251 -24.15 0.28 17.37
N ASN A 252 -23.87 -0.97 17.76
CA ASN A 252 -23.77 -1.42 19.14
C ASN A 252 -22.34 -1.78 19.51
N ILE A 253 -21.98 -1.61 20.77
CA ILE A 253 -20.65 -1.96 21.29
C ILE A 253 -20.60 -3.47 21.50
N ILE A 254 -19.69 -4.16 20.80
CA ILE A 254 -19.50 -5.63 20.88
C ILE A 254 -18.32 -6.03 21.78
N GLU A 255 -17.35 -5.15 21.95
CA GLU A 255 -16.19 -5.39 22.81
C GLU A 255 -15.78 -4.11 23.51
N LYS A 256 -15.39 -4.22 24.80
CA LYS A 256 -14.95 -3.10 25.61
C LYS A 256 -13.81 -3.55 26.52
N GLU A 257 -12.64 -2.93 26.36
CA GLU A 257 -11.49 -3.10 27.23
C GLU A 257 -11.06 -1.76 27.85
N VAL A 258 -11.22 -1.61 29.14
CA VAL A 258 -10.76 -0.43 29.88
C VAL A 258 -9.36 -0.69 30.43
N LYS A 259 -8.41 0.18 30.11
CA LYS A 259 -7.01 0.06 30.51
C LYS A 259 -6.63 1.14 31.52
N LYS A 260 -5.71 0.82 32.41
CA LYS A 260 -5.18 1.78 33.39
C LYS A 260 -4.30 2.82 32.69
N GLN A 261 -4.57 4.11 32.89
CA GLN A 261 -3.74 5.22 32.44
C GLN A 261 -3.25 6.02 33.65
N GLU A 262 -1.94 6.06 33.89
CA GLU A 262 -1.36 6.64 35.12
C GLU A 262 -1.24 8.17 35.07
N TRP A 263 -1.10 8.75 33.89
CA TRP A 263 -0.93 10.18 33.67
C TRP A 263 -1.53 10.63 32.34
N LYS A 264 -1.79 11.92 32.22
CA LYS A 264 -2.26 12.54 30.97
C LYS A 264 -1.38 13.74 30.59
N LEU A 265 -1.33 14.03 29.31
CA LEU A 265 -0.70 15.23 28.77
C LEU A 265 -1.74 16.33 28.62
N ILE A 266 -1.45 17.51 29.13
CA ILE A 266 -2.29 18.70 28.99
C ILE A 266 -1.45 19.91 28.65
N ARG A 267 -2.10 21.02 28.27
CA ARG A 267 -1.43 22.29 28.07
C ARG A 267 -0.77 22.78 29.37
N ASN A 268 0.50 23.21 29.27
CA ASN A 268 1.18 23.98 30.27
C ASN A 268 0.91 25.48 30.05
N LYS A 269 0.07 26.10 30.90
CA LYS A 269 -0.30 27.52 30.76
C LYS A 269 0.86 28.50 30.85
N ASN A 270 1.95 28.09 31.50
CA ASN A 270 3.14 28.89 31.70
C ASN A 270 4.30 28.51 30.76
N GLY A 271 4.17 27.43 30.01
CA GLY A 271 5.17 26.92 29.07
C GLY A 271 4.91 27.39 27.65
N ARG A 272 5.99 27.46 26.84
CA ARG A 272 5.98 27.74 25.41
C ARG A 272 6.93 26.82 24.68
N GLY A 273 6.72 26.65 23.37
CA GLY A 273 7.58 25.81 22.55
C GLY A 273 7.59 24.36 23.04
N GLU A 274 8.74 23.83 23.41
CA GLU A 274 8.89 22.45 23.92
C GLU A 274 8.19 22.22 25.26
N ASP A 275 8.07 23.27 26.09
CA ASP A 275 7.39 23.22 27.38
C ASP A 275 5.89 23.56 27.31
N ALA A 276 5.32 23.68 26.10
CA ALA A 276 3.90 24.01 25.90
C ALA A 276 2.92 22.96 26.48
N ASN A 277 3.40 21.73 26.69
CA ASN A 277 2.64 20.63 27.25
C ASN A 277 3.28 20.11 28.54
N MET A 278 2.47 19.59 29.47
CA MET A 278 2.96 19.02 30.73
C MET A 278 2.24 17.74 31.10
N LYS A 279 2.95 16.82 31.74
CA LYS A 279 2.40 15.59 32.30
C LYS A 279 1.74 15.84 33.64
N ILE A 280 0.51 15.32 33.80
CA ILE A 280 -0.20 15.32 35.09
C ILE A 280 -0.53 13.88 35.46
N VAL A 281 -0.18 13.48 36.69
CA VAL A 281 -0.51 12.19 37.28
C VAL A 281 -2.01 12.19 37.62
N LEU A 282 -2.73 11.15 37.19
CA LEU A 282 -4.14 10.94 37.46
C LEU A 282 -4.35 10.34 38.85
N THR A 283 -5.49 10.62 39.48
CA THR A 283 -5.87 9.95 40.74
C THR A 283 -6.11 8.45 40.48
N PRO A 284 -6.02 7.57 41.48
CA PRO A 284 -6.27 6.13 41.32
C PRO A 284 -7.65 5.83 40.69
N GLU A 285 -8.64 6.64 41.01
CA GLU A 285 -10.00 6.53 40.45
C GLU A 285 -10.01 6.88 38.95
N GLU A 286 -9.41 8.02 38.58
CA GLU A 286 -9.29 8.46 37.18
C GLU A 286 -8.48 7.47 36.34
N GLN A 287 -7.41 6.86 36.92
CA GLN A 287 -6.57 5.89 36.24
C GLN A 287 -7.34 4.66 35.72
N ALA A 288 -8.36 4.22 36.46
CA ALA A 288 -9.15 3.04 36.14
C ALA A 288 -10.45 3.36 35.39
N GLN A 289 -10.79 4.64 35.24
CA GLN A 289 -12.04 5.09 34.64
C GLN A 289 -12.02 4.92 33.13
N GLN A 290 -13.18 4.56 32.54
CA GLN A 290 -13.40 4.58 31.09
C GLN A 290 -13.24 6.02 30.55
N LYS A 291 -12.46 6.20 29.47
CA LYS A 291 -12.03 7.52 28.99
C LYS A 291 -13.12 8.29 28.26
N ILE A 292 -14.09 7.60 27.65
CA ILE A 292 -15.24 8.20 26.96
C ILE A 292 -16.50 7.40 27.28
N SER A 293 -17.66 8.05 27.27
CA SER A 293 -18.93 7.37 27.53
C SER A 293 -19.37 6.46 26.38
N ASP A 294 -20.33 5.58 26.65
CA ASP A 294 -20.87 4.69 25.61
C ASP A 294 -21.58 5.50 24.50
N GLU A 295 -22.20 6.63 24.86
CA GLU A 295 -22.79 7.56 23.91
C GLU A 295 -21.73 8.18 22.99
N ASP A 296 -20.56 8.54 23.52
CA ASP A 296 -19.45 9.06 22.73
C ASP A 296 -18.90 8.00 21.78
N ILE A 297 -18.78 6.74 22.22
CA ILE A 297 -18.33 5.62 21.38
C ILE A 297 -19.26 5.46 20.17
N ILE A 298 -20.57 5.47 20.41
CA ILE A 298 -21.56 5.36 19.33
C ILE A 298 -21.58 6.61 18.43
N ALA A 299 -21.38 7.81 19.01
CA ALA A 299 -21.27 9.03 18.21
C ALA A 299 -20.05 9.02 17.29
N LEU A 300 -18.89 8.57 17.79
CA LEU A 300 -17.68 8.37 17.00
C LEU A 300 -17.92 7.35 15.88
N ALA A 301 -18.54 6.21 16.19
CA ALA A 301 -18.83 5.18 15.20
C ALA A 301 -19.74 5.71 14.06
N ARG A 302 -20.74 6.54 14.38
CA ARG A 302 -21.57 7.21 13.35
C ARG A 302 -20.76 8.16 12.47
N ILE A 303 -19.84 8.94 13.06
CA ILE A 303 -18.96 9.83 12.29
C ILE A 303 -18.03 9.00 11.41
N GLY A 304 -17.43 7.92 11.93
CA GLY A 304 -16.58 7.02 11.17
C GLY A 304 -17.28 6.39 9.98
N LYS A 305 -18.52 5.90 10.18
CA LYS A 305 -19.36 5.35 9.10
C LYS A 305 -19.63 6.38 8.02
N ARG A 306 -20.00 7.63 8.37
CA ARG A 306 -20.18 8.72 7.42
C ARG A 306 -18.91 9.06 6.64
N LEU A 307 -17.75 9.04 7.30
CA LEU A 307 -16.45 9.27 6.65
C LEU A 307 -16.14 8.15 5.66
N GLU A 308 -16.29 6.88 6.04
CA GLU A 308 -16.07 5.76 5.12
C GLU A 308 -17.05 5.81 3.93
N GLU A 309 -18.32 6.12 4.16
CA GLU A 309 -19.31 6.32 3.10
C GLU A 309 -18.93 7.47 2.16
N HIS A 310 -18.35 8.56 2.69
CA HIS A 310 -17.90 9.69 1.89
C HIS A 310 -16.65 9.35 1.06
N TYR A 311 -15.64 8.73 1.66
CA TYR A 311 -14.39 8.37 0.99
C TYR A 311 -14.48 7.06 0.19
N GLN A 312 -15.52 6.25 0.42
CA GLN A 312 -15.74 4.92 -0.18
C GLN A 312 -14.62 3.92 0.12
N PHE A 313 -13.90 4.12 1.20
CA PHE A 313 -12.78 3.29 1.62
C PHE A 313 -12.61 3.37 3.14
N PRO A 314 -12.22 2.26 3.83
CA PRO A 314 -11.94 2.29 5.26
C PRO A 314 -10.95 3.36 5.67
N GLN A 315 -11.26 4.05 6.77
CA GLN A 315 -10.52 5.21 7.25
C GLN A 315 -9.82 4.96 8.57
N ASP A 316 -8.62 5.51 8.72
CA ASP A 316 -7.87 5.74 9.94
C ASP A 316 -8.12 7.20 10.35
N ILE A 317 -8.71 7.41 11.53
CA ILE A 317 -9.29 8.68 11.96
C ILE A 317 -8.73 9.07 13.32
N GLU A 318 -8.09 10.24 13.40
CA GLU A 318 -7.73 10.86 14.67
C GLU A 318 -8.86 11.78 15.15
N TRP A 319 -9.23 11.65 16.41
CA TRP A 319 -10.31 12.42 17.02
C TRP A 319 -9.93 13.00 18.39
N ALA A 320 -10.62 14.07 18.78
CA ALA A 320 -10.46 14.70 20.08
C ALA A 320 -11.80 15.20 20.62
N LYS A 321 -12.00 15.16 21.94
CA LYS A 321 -13.20 15.64 22.64
C LYS A 321 -12.87 16.84 23.52
N GLU A 322 -13.60 17.93 23.36
CA GLU A 322 -13.47 19.16 24.13
C GLU A 322 -14.86 19.66 24.51
N ASN A 323 -15.12 19.91 25.79
CA ASN A 323 -16.40 20.41 26.32
C ASN A 323 -17.61 19.58 25.80
N GLY A 324 -17.48 18.26 25.84
CA GLY A 324 -18.51 17.34 25.38
C GLY A 324 -18.68 17.23 23.86
N LYS A 325 -17.94 17.99 23.05
CA LYS A 325 -18.03 17.96 21.59
C LYS A 325 -16.86 17.18 20.98
N ILE A 326 -17.19 16.27 20.06
CA ILE A 326 -16.21 15.47 19.32
C ILE A 326 -15.77 16.26 18.07
N TYR A 327 -14.47 16.27 17.82
CA TYR A 327 -13.85 16.81 16.62
C TYR A 327 -13.01 15.74 15.93
N ILE A 328 -13.01 15.75 14.60
CA ILE A 328 -12.11 14.94 13.79
C ILE A 328 -10.93 15.83 13.41
N VAL A 329 -9.73 15.42 13.81
CA VAL A 329 -8.52 16.21 13.60
C VAL A 329 -7.69 15.76 12.41
N GLN A 330 -7.85 14.50 11.97
CA GLN A 330 -7.26 13.95 10.75
C GLN A 330 -8.01 12.71 10.29
N THR A 331 -7.99 12.44 8.99
CA THR A 331 -8.38 11.14 8.41
C THR A 331 -7.43 10.77 7.26
N ARG A 332 -7.23 9.46 7.08
CA ARG A 332 -6.51 8.90 5.94
C ARG A 332 -7.05 7.50 5.59
N PRO A 333 -6.90 7.04 4.33
CA PRO A 333 -7.25 5.67 3.97
C PRO A 333 -6.42 4.64 4.74
N VAL A 334 -7.02 3.51 5.10
CA VAL A 334 -6.30 2.37 5.68
C VAL A 334 -5.62 1.59 4.57
N THR A 335 -4.29 1.67 4.47
CA THR A 335 -3.50 1.05 3.39
C THR A 335 -3.16 -0.42 3.62
N THR A 336 -3.37 -0.96 4.84
CA THR A 336 -2.92 -2.29 5.28
C THR A 336 -4.04 -3.31 5.42
N ILE A 337 -5.10 -3.20 4.61
CA ILE A 337 -6.18 -4.19 4.61
C ILE A 337 -5.68 -5.44 3.90
N LYS A 338 -5.38 -6.50 4.69
CA LYS A 338 -5.09 -7.85 4.17
C LYS A 338 -6.34 -8.68 4.36
N GLU A 339 -6.77 -9.41 3.33
CA GLU A 339 -7.89 -10.34 3.43
C GLU A 339 -7.61 -11.39 4.52
N THR A 340 -8.64 -11.64 5.29
CA THR A 340 -8.75 -12.46 6.51
C THR A 340 -7.67 -13.51 6.75
N VAL A 341 -6.89 -13.30 7.81
CA VAL A 341 -6.12 -14.36 8.47
C VAL A 341 -7.07 -15.06 9.46
N GLU A 342 -7.32 -16.36 9.27
CA GLU A 342 -8.15 -17.17 10.16
C GLU A 342 -7.77 -16.96 11.63
N ALA A 343 -8.73 -16.52 12.43
CA ALA A 343 -8.63 -16.53 13.88
C ALA A 343 -8.65 -17.98 14.37
N GLY A 344 -7.70 -18.36 15.26
CA GLY A 344 -7.92 -19.50 16.12
C GLY A 344 -7.04 -20.73 16.01
N LEU A 345 -5.71 -20.59 16.09
CA LEU A 345 -4.87 -21.66 16.63
C LEU A 345 -4.29 -21.18 17.97
N GLU A 346 -4.84 -21.64 19.07
CA GLU A 346 -4.21 -21.43 20.39
C GLU A 346 -2.94 -22.28 20.48
N ILE A 347 -1.85 -21.64 20.91
CA ILE A 347 -0.62 -22.35 21.25
C ILE A 347 -0.86 -23.00 22.61
N PRO A 348 -0.78 -24.34 22.76
CA PRO A 348 -1.03 -25.05 24.01
C PRO A 348 0.21 -24.94 24.95
N ALA A 349 0.58 -23.72 25.32
CA ALA A 349 1.67 -23.42 26.22
C ALA A 349 1.30 -22.22 27.11
N GLU A 350 1.86 -22.17 28.32
CA GLU A 350 1.67 -21.02 29.20
C GLU A 350 2.45 -19.82 28.66
N ALA A 351 1.75 -18.70 28.50
CA ALA A 351 2.37 -17.47 27.99
C ALA A 351 3.25 -16.81 29.07
N LEU A 352 4.49 -16.46 28.73
CA LEU A 352 5.38 -15.64 29.56
C LEU A 352 4.83 -14.23 29.75
N LEU A 353 4.28 -13.67 28.70
CA LEU A 353 3.77 -12.29 28.63
C LEU A 353 2.53 -12.27 27.73
N SER A 354 1.64 -11.33 28.06
CA SER A 354 0.48 -11.00 27.22
C SER A 354 0.43 -9.51 26.99
N GLY A 355 -0.02 -9.12 25.81
CA GLY A 355 -0.20 -7.72 25.39
C GLY A 355 -1.32 -7.61 24.37
N ALA A 356 -1.48 -6.43 23.76
CA ALA A 356 -2.41 -6.26 22.68
C ALA A 356 -1.84 -6.88 21.38
N PRO A 357 -2.61 -7.71 20.65
CA PRO A 357 -2.24 -8.16 19.32
C PRO A 357 -2.14 -6.94 18.40
N ALA A 358 -1.03 -6.84 17.64
CA ALA A 358 -0.74 -5.63 16.88
C ALA A 358 -0.45 -5.88 15.40
N SER A 359 0.21 -6.98 15.08
CA SER A 359 0.39 -7.45 13.71
C SER A 359 0.31 -8.98 13.70
N PRO A 360 -0.52 -9.60 12.84
CA PRO A 360 -0.78 -11.03 12.88
C PRO A 360 0.43 -11.85 12.42
N GLY A 361 0.49 -13.09 12.87
CA GLY A 361 1.54 -14.05 12.56
C GLY A 361 2.18 -14.63 13.81
N VAL A 362 3.04 -15.62 13.61
CA VAL A 362 3.84 -16.23 14.68
C VAL A 362 5.26 -16.38 14.19
N ALA A 363 6.20 -15.90 14.99
CA ALA A 363 7.62 -16.06 14.73
C ALA A 363 8.38 -16.30 16.03
N TRP A 364 9.56 -16.87 15.92
CA TRP A 364 10.46 -17.16 17.03
C TRP A 364 11.88 -16.72 16.71
N GLY A 365 12.59 -16.29 17.72
CA GLY A 365 13.98 -15.86 17.60
C GLY A 365 14.58 -15.50 18.95
N PRO A 366 15.89 -15.23 18.98
CA PRO A 366 16.54 -14.72 20.17
C PRO A 366 16.12 -13.26 20.43
N VAL A 367 15.87 -12.95 21.67
CA VAL A 367 15.53 -11.60 22.13
C VAL A 367 16.72 -10.65 21.94
N LYS A 368 16.44 -9.47 21.43
CA LYS A 368 17.35 -8.35 21.42
C LYS A 368 16.66 -7.13 22.05
N ILE A 369 17.08 -6.77 23.27
CA ILE A 369 16.52 -5.62 23.98
C ILE A 369 17.22 -4.36 23.49
N VAL A 370 16.43 -3.40 23.02
CA VAL A 370 16.87 -2.08 22.54
C VAL A 370 16.13 -1.02 23.34
N THR A 371 16.85 -0.31 24.21
CA THR A 371 16.28 0.72 25.07
C THR A 371 16.48 2.14 24.53
N ASP A 372 17.34 2.30 23.54
CA ASP A 372 17.70 3.59 22.95
C ASP A 372 17.93 3.42 21.42
N PRO A 373 17.47 4.37 20.59
CA PRO A 373 17.68 4.32 19.13
C PRO A 373 19.13 4.18 18.68
N SER A 374 20.10 4.62 19.48
CA SER A 374 21.54 4.45 19.15
C SER A 374 22.00 2.98 19.18
N GLN A 375 21.19 2.07 19.72
CA GLN A 375 21.50 0.64 19.86
C GLN A 375 20.86 -0.23 18.76
N ILE A 376 20.18 0.34 17.78
CA ILE A 376 19.44 -0.40 16.73
C ILE A 376 20.35 -1.34 15.92
N ASP A 377 21.62 -1.04 15.79
CA ASP A 377 22.59 -1.87 15.06
C ASP A 377 22.89 -3.21 15.75
N ARG A 378 22.51 -3.36 17.03
CA ARG A 378 22.61 -4.63 17.76
C ARG A 378 21.60 -5.67 17.27
N VAL A 379 20.52 -5.26 16.61
CA VAL A 379 19.51 -6.17 16.06
C VAL A 379 20.01 -6.72 14.73
N VAL A 380 20.13 -8.04 14.64
CA VAL A 380 20.50 -8.74 13.41
C VAL A 380 19.32 -9.50 12.85
N GLU A 381 19.46 -9.99 11.62
CA GLU A 381 18.40 -10.75 10.96
C GLU A 381 18.09 -12.04 11.77
N GLY A 382 16.81 -12.27 12.05
CA GLY A 382 16.35 -13.40 12.85
C GLY A 382 16.11 -13.09 14.34
N ASP A 383 16.46 -11.89 14.82
CA ASP A 383 16.21 -11.48 16.21
C ASP A 383 14.73 -11.10 16.45
N VAL A 384 14.28 -11.25 17.70
CA VAL A 384 13.04 -10.60 18.16
C VAL A 384 13.40 -9.28 18.84
N LEU A 385 12.98 -8.19 18.23
CA LEU A 385 13.17 -6.85 18.78
C LEU A 385 12.26 -6.65 20.00
N VAL A 386 12.87 -6.36 21.16
CA VAL A 386 12.15 -6.02 22.40
C VAL A 386 12.52 -4.60 22.81
N ALA A 387 11.53 -3.73 22.98
CA ALA A 387 11.74 -2.34 23.33
C ALA A 387 10.67 -1.85 24.33
N GLU A 388 10.93 -0.75 25.04
CA GLU A 388 9.89 -0.10 25.85
C GLU A 388 8.77 0.41 24.94
N MET A 389 9.15 1.09 23.87
CA MET A 389 8.30 1.53 22.74
C MET A 389 9.20 1.70 21.51
N THR A 390 8.62 1.85 20.31
CA THR A 390 9.39 2.17 19.11
C THR A 390 9.02 3.54 18.57
N THR A 391 10.01 4.21 18.01
CA THR A 391 9.88 5.45 17.24
C THR A 391 10.30 5.18 15.79
N PRO A 392 10.07 6.10 14.85
CA PRO A 392 10.52 5.91 13.48
C PRO A 392 12.01 5.58 13.31
N ASP A 393 12.85 5.97 14.26
CA ASP A 393 14.29 5.64 14.25
C ASP A 393 14.56 4.13 14.42
N TYR A 394 13.60 3.37 14.95
CA TYR A 394 13.71 1.90 15.08
C TYR A 394 13.44 1.15 13.76
N VAL A 395 12.92 1.79 12.71
CA VAL A 395 12.53 1.13 11.45
C VAL A 395 13.64 0.27 10.84
N PRO A 396 14.93 0.67 10.82
CA PRO A 396 15.99 -0.19 10.32
C PRO A 396 16.17 -1.48 11.14
N ALA A 397 15.99 -1.43 12.47
CA ALA A 397 16.02 -2.62 13.33
C ALA A 397 14.77 -3.49 13.14
N MET A 398 13.60 -2.86 13.01
CA MET A 398 12.34 -3.56 12.78
C MET A 398 12.36 -4.38 11.48
N LYS A 399 13.01 -3.88 10.42
CA LYS A 399 13.18 -4.61 9.14
C LYS A 399 14.01 -5.88 9.28
N ARG A 400 14.96 -5.94 10.21
CA ARG A 400 15.80 -7.12 10.48
C ARG A 400 15.16 -8.10 11.45
N ALA A 401 14.20 -7.63 12.24
CA ALA A 401 13.54 -8.45 13.25
C ALA A 401 12.53 -9.43 12.65
N VAL A 402 12.43 -10.64 13.21
CA VAL A 402 11.41 -11.62 12.85
C VAL A 402 10.10 -11.41 13.60
N ALA A 403 10.15 -10.74 14.75
CA ALA A 403 8.99 -10.32 15.54
C ALA A 403 9.33 -9.11 16.41
N ILE A 404 8.29 -8.41 16.88
CA ILE A 404 8.44 -7.20 17.69
C ILE A 404 7.58 -7.33 18.95
N VAL A 405 8.14 -6.95 20.09
CA VAL A 405 7.45 -6.93 21.39
C VAL A 405 7.74 -5.59 22.08
N THR A 406 6.69 -4.88 22.56
CA THR A 406 6.87 -3.65 23.30
C THR A 406 6.20 -3.66 24.67
N ASP A 407 6.78 -2.93 25.64
CA ASP A 407 6.17 -2.76 26.96
C ASP A 407 4.94 -1.87 26.91
N ARG A 408 4.97 -0.83 26.08
CA ARG A 408 3.93 0.19 25.95
C ARG A 408 3.35 0.19 24.54
N GLY A 409 2.23 0.92 24.39
CA GLY A 409 1.53 1.16 23.13
C GLY A 409 0.27 0.33 22.97
N GLY A 410 -0.62 0.83 22.12
CA GLY A 410 -1.85 0.18 21.67
C GLY A 410 -1.72 -0.33 20.24
N ARG A 411 -2.84 -0.78 19.67
CA ARG A 411 -2.93 -1.31 18.30
C ARG A 411 -2.67 -0.22 17.23
N THR A 412 -2.64 1.05 17.62
CA THR A 412 -2.39 2.23 16.78
C THR A 412 -1.01 2.85 17.01
N ALA A 413 -0.22 2.34 17.96
CA ALA A 413 1.14 2.82 18.21
C ALA A 413 2.06 2.54 17.01
N HIS A 414 3.15 3.29 16.90
CA HIS A 414 4.15 3.17 15.82
C HIS A 414 4.60 1.73 15.58
N ALA A 415 4.92 0.97 16.66
CA ALA A 415 5.28 -0.44 16.53
C ALA A 415 4.22 -1.26 15.80
N ALA A 416 2.95 -1.04 16.13
CA ALA A 416 1.82 -1.76 15.56
C ALA A 416 1.61 -1.44 14.06
N ILE A 417 1.63 -0.15 13.72
CA ILE A 417 1.42 0.34 12.33
C ILE A 417 2.53 -0.21 11.43
N VAL A 418 3.77 0.05 11.78
CA VAL A 418 4.93 -0.34 10.95
C VAL A 418 5.08 -1.86 10.85
N SER A 419 4.80 -2.60 11.93
CA SER A 419 4.83 -4.07 11.90
C SER A 419 3.78 -4.65 10.93
N ARG A 420 2.56 -4.08 10.88
CA ARG A 420 1.52 -4.48 9.91
C ARG A 420 1.93 -4.18 8.47
N GLU A 421 2.50 -3.02 8.22
CA GLU A 421 3.03 -2.65 6.90
C GLU A 421 4.10 -3.65 6.42
N MET A 422 5.01 -4.01 7.32
CA MET A 422 6.10 -4.97 7.03
C MET A 422 5.64 -6.44 7.06
N GLY A 423 4.46 -6.75 7.61
CA GLY A 423 3.99 -8.11 7.80
C GLY A 423 4.75 -8.88 8.89
N ILE A 424 5.33 -8.21 9.86
CA ILE A 424 6.12 -8.78 10.96
C ILE A 424 5.21 -8.99 12.18
N PRO A 425 5.16 -10.19 12.80
CA PRO A 425 4.38 -10.45 14.02
C PRO A 425 4.72 -9.47 15.13
N CYS A 426 3.68 -8.87 15.76
CA CYS A 426 3.90 -7.85 16.79
C CYS A 426 2.91 -7.98 17.94
N VAL A 427 3.44 -7.86 19.17
CA VAL A 427 2.69 -7.76 20.43
C VAL A 427 3.10 -6.48 21.14
N VAL A 428 2.14 -5.60 21.45
CA VAL A 428 2.40 -4.33 22.13
C VAL A 428 1.73 -4.28 23.50
N GLY A 429 2.19 -3.36 24.38
CA GLY A 429 1.57 -3.15 25.68
C GLY A 429 1.74 -4.31 26.65
N THR A 430 2.86 -5.03 26.62
CA THR A 430 3.16 -6.15 27.53
C THR A 430 3.53 -5.71 28.95
N ILE A 431 3.71 -4.41 29.18
CA ILE A 431 4.03 -3.74 30.45
C ILE A 431 5.49 -4.00 30.93
N LYS A 432 6.04 -5.17 30.73
CA LYS A 432 7.29 -5.59 31.37
C LYS A 432 8.19 -6.51 30.53
N ALA A 433 8.05 -6.55 29.22
CA ALA A 433 8.87 -7.40 28.35
C ALA A 433 10.36 -7.07 28.49
N THR A 434 10.73 -5.79 28.50
CA THR A 434 12.13 -5.36 28.67
C THR A 434 12.73 -5.76 30.02
N LYS A 435 11.90 -5.96 31.07
CA LYS A 435 12.33 -6.35 32.41
C LYS A 435 12.36 -7.85 32.64
N MET A 436 11.46 -8.59 31.97
CA MET A 436 11.30 -10.03 32.17
C MET A 436 12.12 -10.87 31.20
N LEU A 437 12.30 -10.40 29.97
CA LEU A 437 13.09 -11.07 28.95
C LEU A 437 14.56 -10.71 29.07
N LYS A 438 15.44 -11.56 28.52
CA LYS A 438 16.89 -11.36 28.53
C LYS A 438 17.44 -11.42 27.12
N ASP A 439 18.47 -10.61 26.81
CA ASP A 439 19.19 -10.70 25.53
C ASP A 439 19.62 -12.14 25.23
N GLY A 440 19.37 -12.60 24.02
CA GLY A 440 19.66 -13.95 23.58
C GLY A 440 18.66 -15.03 24.04
N GLN A 441 17.68 -14.69 24.88
CA GLN A 441 16.64 -15.64 25.29
C GLN A 441 15.78 -16.00 24.07
N MET A 442 15.62 -17.29 23.79
CA MET A 442 14.73 -17.74 22.71
C MET A 442 13.27 -17.60 23.14
N ILE A 443 12.47 -16.92 22.34
CA ILE A 443 11.02 -16.76 22.54
C ILE A 443 10.25 -16.96 21.25
N THR A 444 8.96 -17.28 21.40
CA THR A 444 7.97 -17.30 20.32
C THR A 444 6.94 -16.20 20.55
N VAL A 445 6.68 -15.38 19.54
CA VAL A 445 5.72 -14.26 19.55
C VAL A 445 4.52 -14.64 18.70
N ASP A 446 3.33 -14.69 19.31
CA ASP A 446 2.06 -14.85 18.62
C ASP A 446 1.35 -13.48 18.54
N GLY A 447 1.57 -12.80 17.43
CA GLY A 447 0.98 -11.48 17.16
C GLY A 447 -0.53 -11.52 16.89
N ARG A 448 -1.14 -12.70 16.66
CA ARG A 448 -2.58 -12.86 16.48
C ARG A 448 -3.33 -12.80 17.81
N ASN A 449 -2.77 -13.50 18.81
CA ASN A 449 -3.38 -13.65 20.12
C ASN A 449 -2.75 -12.74 21.18
N GLY A 450 -1.76 -11.91 20.80
CA GLY A 450 -1.09 -11.00 21.73
C GLY A 450 -0.29 -11.71 22.83
N LYS A 451 0.31 -12.88 22.53
CA LYS A 451 0.99 -13.71 23.52
C LYS A 451 2.46 -13.94 23.15
N VAL A 452 3.30 -14.01 24.17
CA VAL A 452 4.74 -14.33 24.07
C VAL A 452 5.04 -15.54 24.91
N PHE A 453 5.74 -16.53 24.34
CA PHE A 453 6.01 -17.82 24.96
C PHE A 453 7.52 -18.07 25.10
N ALA A 454 7.92 -18.91 26.06
CA ALA A 454 9.30 -19.33 26.21
C ALA A 454 9.71 -20.33 25.12
N GLY A 455 10.96 -20.19 24.66
CA GLY A 455 11.57 -21.13 23.71
C GLY A 455 11.05 -20.99 22.28
N LYS A 456 11.58 -21.85 21.42
CA LYS A 456 11.11 -22.09 20.08
C LYS A 456 9.89 -23.02 20.16
N ILE A 457 8.71 -22.47 20.01
CA ILE A 457 7.53 -23.26 19.78
C ILE A 457 7.37 -23.34 18.27
N GLU A 458 7.76 -24.46 17.69
CA GLU A 458 7.26 -24.82 16.40
C GLU A 458 5.76 -25.01 16.60
N ILE A 459 4.96 -24.01 16.22
CA ILE A 459 3.62 -24.35 15.85
C ILE A 459 3.87 -25.39 14.79
N ALA A 460 3.59 -26.67 15.10
CA ALA A 460 3.30 -27.59 14.04
C ALA A 460 2.38 -26.75 13.16
N LYS A 461 2.89 -26.27 11.98
CA LYS A 461 2.00 -25.96 10.91
C LYS A 461 1.09 -27.16 11.01
N LYS A 462 -0.10 -27.00 11.66
CA LYS A 462 -1.17 -27.92 11.43
C LYS A 462 -1.09 -27.92 9.95
N GLU A 463 -0.48 -29.01 9.48
CA GLU A 463 -0.56 -29.24 8.07
C GLU A 463 -1.94 -28.77 7.74
N GLU A 464 -2.06 -27.70 6.99
CA GLU A 464 -3.24 -27.41 6.22
C GLU A 464 -3.44 -28.56 5.25
N ALA A 465 -3.00 -29.64 5.65
CA ALA A 465 -3.24 -30.99 5.29
C ALA A 465 -3.58 -31.84 6.55
N LYS A 466 -4.67 -31.56 7.20
CA LYS A 466 -5.72 -32.58 6.97
C LYS A 466 -5.93 -32.44 5.47
N ALA A 467 -5.44 -33.46 4.76
CA ALA A 467 -5.88 -33.69 3.41
C ALA A 467 -7.41 -33.60 3.41
N ARG A 468 -7.94 -32.36 3.23
CA ARG A 468 -9.30 -32.18 2.74
C ARG A 468 -9.21 -32.97 1.47
N ALA A 469 -9.97 -34.06 1.41
CA ALA A 469 -9.93 -34.99 0.29
C ALA A 469 -9.94 -34.08 -0.95
N LYS A 470 -8.86 -34.13 -1.77
CA LYS A 470 -8.66 -33.20 -2.91
C LYS A 470 -9.96 -33.17 -3.65
N VAL A 471 -10.66 -32.04 -3.59
CA VAL A 471 -11.96 -31.89 -4.23
C VAL A 471 -11.70 -31.82 -5.73
N LYS A 472 -11.88 -32.93 -6.41
CA LYS A 472 -11.70 -33.01 -7.85
C LYS A 472 -12.85 -32.26 -8.52
N THR A 473 -12.51 -31.35 -9.42
CA THR A 473 -13.45 -30.60 -10.26
C THR A 473 -13.10 -30.78 -11.72
N ARG A 474 -14.09 -30.67 -12.61
CA ARG A 474 -13.88 -30.65 -14.06
C ARG A 474 -13.25 -29.33 -14.50
N THR A 475 -13.76 -28.23 -13.97
CA THR A 475 -13.18 -26.89 -14.15
C THR A 475 -11.88 -26.82 -13.36
N LYS A 476 -10.77 -26.56 -14.04
CA LYS A 476 -9.46 -26.44 -13.39
C LYS A 476 -9.40 -25.15 -12.58
N LEU A 477 -8.75 -25.24 -11.42
CA LEU A 477 -8.39 -24.08 -10.61
C LEU A 477 -6.93 -23.74 -10.86
N LEU A 478 -6.67 -22.58 -11.44
CA LEU A 478 -5.35 -22.05 -11.71
C LEU A 478 -5.07 -20.87 -10.79
N VAL A 479 -3.82 -20.46 -10.72
CA VAL A 479 -3.41 -19.29 -9.90
C VAL A 479 -2.75 -18.23 -10.75
N ASN A 480 -2.97 -16.96 -10.40
CA ASN A 480 -2.22 -15.81 -10.89
C ASN A 480 -0.97 -15.65 -10.01
N LEU A 481 0.20 -15.63 -10.62
CA LEU A 481 1.46 -15.57 -9.89
C LEU A 481 2.46 -14.66 -10.61
N ALA A 482 3.20 -13.86 -9.83
CA ALA A 482 4.20 -12.95 -10.36
C ALA A 482 5.48 -12.93 -9.48
N GLN A 483 5.35 -13.24 -8.19
CA GLN A 483 6.40 -13.09 -7.18
C GLN A 483 7.16 -14.40 -6.99
N PRO A 484 8.48 -14.41 -7.21
CA PRO A 484 9.30 -15.62 -7.05
C PRO A 484 9.28 -16.20 -5.63
N GLU A 485 9.15 -15.35 -4.61
CA GLU A 485 9.18 -15.73 -3.19
C GLU A 485 8.00 -16.63 -2.78
N LEU A 486 6.93 -16.61 -3.56
CA LEU A 486 5.69 -17.33 -3.30
C LEU A 486 5.60 -18.69 -4.01
N ILE A 487 6.56 -18.99 -4.88
CA ILE A 487 6.52 -20.16 -5.78
C ILE A 487 6.30 -21.46 -4.99
N ASP A 488 7.16 -21.78 -4.03
CA ASP A 488 7.13 -23.05 -3.30
C ASP A 488 5.86 -23.18 -2.46
N ARG A 489 5.45 -22.08 -1.83
CA ARG A 489 4.22 -22.04 -1.02
C ARG A 489 2.98 -22.32 -1.87
N VAL A 490 2.88 -21.70 -3.06
CA VAL A 490 1.71 -21.88 -3.93
C VAL A 490 1.76 -23.20 -4.66
N ALA A 491 2.94 -23.67 -5.08
CA ALA A 491 3.10 -24.96 -5.73
C ALA A 491 2.71 -26.15 -4.83
N SER A 492 2.79 -26.00 -3.51
CA SER A 492 2.36 -27.02 -2.54
C SER A 492 0.85 -27.10 -2.33
N ARG A 493 0.07 -26.10 -2.82
CA ARG A 493 -1.39 -26.05 -2.64
C ARG A 493 -2.13 -26.84 -3.73
N ASP A 494 -3.44 -27.07 -3.52
CA ASP A 494 -4.31 -27.81 -4.46
C ASP A 494 -4.74 -26.91 -5.63
N VAL A 495 -3.80 -26.65 -6.54
CA VAL A 495 -4.01 -25.91 -7.78
C VAL A 495 -3.57 -26.74 -8.99
N ASP A 496 -4.24 -26.55 -10.12
CA ASP A 496 -3.99 -27.32 -11.34
C ASP A 496 -2.88 -26.72 -12.20
N GLY A 497 -2.33 -25.56 -11.83
CA GLY A 497 -1.25 -24.87 -12.52
C GLY A 497 -1.29 -23.35 -12.34
N ILE A 498 -0.46 -22.65 -13.11
CA ILE A 498 -0.46 -21.19 -13.21
C ILE A 498 -1.26 -20.82 -14.47
N GLY A 499 -2.32 -20.00 -14.30
CA GLY A 499 -3.15 -19.49 -15.39
C GLY A 499 -2.68 -18.14 -15.93
N LEU A 500 -1.96 -17.37 -15.10
CA LEU A 500 -1.33 -16.12 -15.49
C LEU A 500 0.00 -15.96 -14.74
N LEU A 501 1.10 -16.17 -15.46
CA LEU A 501 2.43 -15.77 -15.02
C LEU A 501 2.76 -14.41 -15.66
N ARG A 502 2.96 -13.39 -14.83
CA ARG A 502 3.35 -12.03 -15.27
C ARG A 502 4.87 -11.89 -15.16
N ALA A 503 5.53 -11.68 -16.30
CA ALA A 503 6.99 -11.51 -16.33
C ALA A 503 7.44 -10.06 -16.19
N GLU A 504 6.55 -9.11 -16.18
CA GLU A 504 6.89 -7.69 -16.03
C GLU A 504 7.76 -7.44 -14.80
N PHE A 505 7.53 -8.17 -13.71
CA PHE A 505 8.39 -8.12 -12.52
C PHE A 505 9.82 -8.62 -12.77
N ILE A 506 9.99 -9.67 -13.58
CA ILE A 506 11.33 -10.19 -13.92
C ILE A 506 12.06 -9.17 -14.79
N VAL A 507 11.38 -8.58 -15.77
CA VAL A 507 11.94 -7.54 -16.64
C VAL A 507 12.26 -6.26 -15.86
N ALA A 508 11.38 -5.86 -14.93
CA ALA A 508 11.63 -4.73 -14.04
C ALA A 508 12.86 -4.96 -13.15
N GLN A 509 13.09 -6.19 -12.68
CA GLN A 509 14.31 -6.54 -11.93
C GLN A 509 15.57 -6.50 -12.81
N ILE A 510 15.47 -6.77 -14.13
CA ILE A 510 16.58 -6.56 -15.06
C ILE A 510 16.96 -5.07 -15.10
N GLY A 511 15.96 -4.17 -15.00
CA GLY A 511 16.13 -2.74 -14.80
C GLY A 511 16.59 -1.95 -16.04
N GLU A 512 16.80 -2.63 -17.17
CA GLU A 512 17.28 -2.02 -18.43
C GLU A 512 16.33 -2.33 -19.57
N HIS A 513 16.10 -1.36 -20.45
CA HIS A 513 15.25 -1.55 -21.63
C HIS A 513 15.85 -2.59 -22.59
N PRO A 514 15.06 -3.56 -23.11
CA PRO A 514 15.60 -4.63 -23.97
C PRO A 514 16.32 -4.08 -25.20
N SER A 515 15.76 -3.10 -25.91
CA SER A 515 16.41 -2.48 -27.08
C SER A 515 17.72 -1.77 -26.72
N TYR A 516 17.80 -1.18 -25.50
CA TYR A 516 19.06 -0.62 -25.01
C TYR A 516 20.12 -1.72 -24.79
N MET A 517 19.71 -2.87 -24.25
CA MET A 517 20.64 -4.00 -24.08
C MET A 517 21.07 -4.60 -25.44
N ILE A 518 20.19 -4.62 -26.45
CA ILE A 518 20.54 -5.02 -27.82
C ILE A 518 21.60 -4.08 -28.38
N GLU A 519 21.40 -2.78 -28.29
CA GLU A 519 22.39 -1.77 -28.79
C GLU A 519 23.75 -1.90 -28.11
N GLN A 520 23.78 -2.32 -26.83
CA GLN A 520 25.01 -2.58 -26.08
C GLN A 520 25.60 -3.98 -26.33
N ASN A 521 25.08 -4.75 -27.27
CA ASN A 521 25.46 -6.16 -27.54
C ASN A 521 25.26 -7.08 -26.30
N ARG A 522 24.30 -6.78 -25.44
CA ARG A 522 23.99 -7.51 -24.21
C ARG A 522 22.64 -8.24 -24.26
N GLY A 523 22.06 -8.44 -25.45
CA GLY A 523 20.79 -9.15 -25.62
C GLY A 523 20.80 -10.55 -25.00
N GLN A 524 21.92 -11.28 -25.05
CA GLN A 524 22.04 -12.61 -24.43
C GLN A 524 21.87 -12.56 -22.90
N GLU A 525 22.34 -11.50 -22.24
CA GLU A 525 22.15 -11.31 -20.80
C GLU A 525 20.66 -11.17 -20.43
N PHE A 526 19.89 -10.46 -21.25
CA PHE A 526 18.44 -10.37 -21.09
C PHE A 526 17.79 -11.75 -21.19
N VAL A 527 18.13 -12.52 -22.22
CA VAL A 527 17.64 -13.89 -22.44
C VAL A 527 17.93 -14.77 -21.22
N ASP A 528 19.15 -14.71 -20.70
CA ASP A 528 19.58 -15.55 -19.60
C ASP A 528 18.85 -15.22 -18.29
N LYS A 529 18.70 -13.93 -17.99
CA LYS A 529 17.99 -13.46 -16.79
C LYS A 529 16.49 -13.81 -16.83
N LEU A 530 15.84 -13.55 -17.98
CA LEU A 530 14.43 -13.87 -18.17
C LEU A 530 14.21 -15.39 -18.08
N ALA A 531 15.05 -16.19 -18.76
CA ALA A 531 14.95 -17.64 -18.71
C ALA A 531 15.17 -18.20 -17.30
N ALA A 532 16.10 -17.63 -16.53
CA ALA A 532 16.31 -18.04 -15.15
C ALA A 532 15.07 -17.80 -14.28
N GLY A 533 14.47 -16.62 -14.40
CA GLY A 533 13.22 -16.27 -13.70
C GLY A 533 12.08 -17.22 -14.06
N LEU A 534 11.82 -17.43 -15.36
CA LEU A 534 10.77 -18.35 -15.83
C LEU A 534 11.00 -19.80 -15.40
N THR A 535 12.28 -20.23 -15.36
CA THR A 535 12.65 -21.59 -14.94
C THR A 535 12.23 -21.89 -13.50
N ALA A 536 12.28 -20.91 -12.60
CA ALA A 536 11.88 -21.11 -11.20
C ALA A 536 10.41 -21.54 -11.10
N PHE A 537 9.51 -20.85 -11.83
CA PHE A 537 8.09 -21.17 -11.85
C PHE A 537 7.79 -22.50 -12.55
N THR A 538 8.37 -22.73 -13.72
CA THR A 538 8.13 -23.96 -14.49
C THR A 538 8.61 -25.22 -13.77
N LYS A 539 9.77 -25.15 -13.13
CA LYS A 539 10.34 -26.24 -12.31
C LYS A 539 9.42 -26.59 -11.14
N ALA A 540 8.99 -25.59 -10.37
CA ALA A 540 8.19 -25.82 -9.17
C ALA A 540 6.78 -26.37 -9.47
N PHE A 541 6.22 -26.00 -10.62
CA PHE A 541 4.90 -26.46 -11.05
C PHE A 541 4.94 -27.71 -11.93
N TYR A 542 6.10 -28.20 -12.34
CA TYR A 542 6.19 -29.38 -13.20
C TYR A 542 5.51 -30.61 -12.58
N PRO A 543 4.66 -31.37 -13.32
CA PRO A 543 4.28 -31.23 -14.73
C PRO A 543 3.04 -30.35 -15.00
N ARG A 544 2.52 -29.62 -13.99
CA ARG A 544 1.34 -28.74 -14.11
C ARG A 544 1.65 -27.56 -15.03
N GLN A 545 0.65 -27.11 -15.80
CA GLN A 545 0.80 -26.02 -16.77
C GLN A 545 1.21 -24.70 -16.11
N VAL A 546 2.05 -23.96 -16.83
CA VAL A 546 2.42 -22.56 -16.53
C VAL A 546 2.13 -21.73 -17.77
N VAL A 547 1.07 -20.92 -17.73
CA VAL A 547 0.70 -20.02 -18.83
C VAL A 547 1.41 -18.70 -18.63
N TYR A 548 2.43 -18.47 -19.41
CA TYR A 548 3.24 -17.27 -19.42
C TYR A 548 2.62 -16.23 -20.35
N ARG A 549 2.23 -15.08 -19.79
CA ARG A 549 1.84 -13.92 -20.58
C ARG A 549 3.11 -13.21 -21.06
N THR A 550 3.30 -13.10 -22.37
CA THR A 550 4.37 -12.31 -22.95
C THR A 550 4.27 -10.85 -22.47
N THR A 551 5.40 -10.14 -22.40
CA THR A 551 5.49 -8.84 -21.77
C THR A 551 4.48 -7.82 -22.29
N ASP A 552 3.76 -7.17 -21.42
CA ASP A 552 2.69 -6.22 -21.73
C ASP A 552 2.97 -4.84 -21.11
N PHE A 553 4.20 -4.36 -21.28
CA PHE A 553 4.58 -3.03 -20.83
C PHE A 553 3.94 -1.94 -21.69
N LYS A 554 3.43 -0.92 -21.03
CA LYS A 554 3.06 0.34 -21.65
C LYS A 554 4.31 1.18 -21.91
N THR A 555 4.21 2.15 -22.81
CA THR A 555 5.33 3.05 -23.15
C THR A 555 5.90 3.78 -21.94
N ASN A 556 5.06 4.26 -21.00
CA ASN A 556 5.52 4.93 -19.78
C ASN A 556 6.28 3.98 -18.83
N GLU A 557 5.91 2.70 -18.79
CA GLU A 557 6.58 1.69 -17.95
C GLU A 557 7.95 1.30 -18.52
N TYR A 558 8.02 1.03 -19.82
CA TYR A 558 9.30 0.76 -20.51
C TYR A 558 10.23 1.99 -20.52
N ARG A 559 9.66 3.19 -20.67
CA ARG A 559 10.40 4.44 -20.63
C ARG A 559 11.11 4.66 -19.30
N ALA A 560 10.55 4.16 -18.19
CA ALA A 560 11.14 4.24 -16.86
C ALA A 560 12.36 3.32 -16.66
N LEU A 561 12.55 2.30 -17.52
CA LEU A 561 13.75 1.45 -17.47
C LEU A 561 14.97 2.19 -18.00
N LYS A 562 16.14 1.81 -17.51
CA LYS A 562 17.42 2.42 -17.97
C LYS A 562 17.55 2.32 -19.48
N GLY A 563 17.76 3.46 -20.12
CA GLY A 563 17.85 3.60 -21.57
C GLY A 563 16.50 3.69 -22.30
N GLY A 564 15.37 3.52 -21.60
CA GLY A 564 14.03 3.49 -22.18
C GLY A 564 13.60 4.80 -22.83
N GLU A 565 14.02 5.94 -22.28
CA GLU A 565 13.71 7.26 -22.86
C GLU A 565 14.08 7.43 -24.34
N LYS A 566 15.06 6.66 -24.81
CA LYS A 566 15.53 6.69 -26.19
C LYS A 566 14.60 5.97 -27.16
N TYR A 567 13.88 4.95 -26.67
CA TYR A 567 13.10 4.02 -27.50
C TYR A 567 11.60 4.18 -27.33
N GLU A 568 11.16 4.86 -26.28
CA GLU A 568 9.76 5.01 -25.95
C GLU A 568 9.29 6.46 -26.07
N GLU A 569 8.28 6.70 -26.90
CA GLU A 569 7.66 7.99 -27.03
C GLU A 569 6.72 8.27 -25.83
N ILE A 570 6.43 9.55 -25.59
CA ILE A 570 5.43 9.94 -24.59
C ILE A 570 4.05 9.84 -25.25
N GLU A 571 3.23 8.92 -24.77
CA GLU A 571 1.84 8.78 -25.21
C GLU A 571 0.89 9.50 -24.25
N GLU A 572 -0.14 10.16 -24.80
CA GLU A 572 -1.20 10.79 -23.99
C GLU A 572 -2.06 9.73 -23.26
N ASN A 573 -2.25 8.56 -23.86
CA ASN A 573 -2.98 7.44 -23.29
C ASN A 573 -2.25 6.11 -23.49
N PRO A 574 -1.24 5.80 -22.64
CA PRO A 574 -0.47 4.56 -22.76
C PRO A 574 -1.32 3.29 -22.62
N MET A 575 -2.49 3.37 -22.00
CA MET A 575 -3.41 2.23 -21.85
C MET A 575 -3.93 1.73 -23.19
N LEU A 576 -4.23 2.65 -24.12
CA LEU A 576 -4.68 2.33 -25.48
C LEU A 576 -3.54 2.36 -26.50
N GLY A 577 -2.34 2.72 -26.07
CA GLY A 577 -1.17 2.99 -26.89
C GLY A 577 -0.40 1.76 -27.32
N TYR A 578 0.92 1.92 -27.48
CA TYR A 578 1.84 0.92 -28.01
C TYR A 578 2.19 -0.13 -26.95
N ARG A 579 1.39 -1.19 -26.87
CA ARG A 579 1.53 -2.32 -25.93
C ARG A 579 1.04 -3.64 -26.53
N GLY A 580 1.39 -4.76 -25.92
CA GLY A 580 0.94 -6.11 -26.28
C GLY A 580 1.35 -6.53 -27.68
N ALA A 581 0.45 -7.20 -28.41
CA ALA A 581 0.72 -7.81 -29.72
C ALA A 581 1.29 -6.83 -30.76
N SER A 582 0.85 -5.56 -30.78
CA SER A 582 1.38 -4.54 -31.68
C SER A 582 2.89 -4.35 -31.48
N ARG A 583 3.36 -4.36 -30.24
CA ARG A 583 4.78 -4.20 -29.91
C ARG A 583 5.64 -5.32 -30.50
N TYR A 584 5.16 -6.55 -30.49
CA TYR A 584 5.88 -7.71 -31.02
C TYR A 584 6.07 -7.67 -32.52
N ILE A 585 5.15 -6.99 -33.21
CA ILE A 585 5.16 -6.87 -34.68
C ILE A 585 6.11 -5.76 -35.13
N TYR A 586 6.16 -4.65 -34.40
CA TYR A 586 6.96 -3.48 -34.77
C TYR A 586 8.33 -3.47 -34.13
N ASP A 587 8.52 -4.11 -32.96
CA ASP A 587 9.81 -4.29 -32.29
C ASP A 587 10.17 -5.78 -32.21
N ILE A 588 10.36 -6.37 -33.40
CA ILE A 588 10.61 -7.81 -33.55
C ILE A 588 11.87 -8.27 -32.82
N ASP A 589 12.92 -7.45 -32.80
CA ASP A 589 14.20 -7.86 -32.21
C ASP A 589 14.09 -8.01 -30.68
N THR A 590 13.36 -7.13 -30.02
CA THR A 590 13.04 -7.25 -28.58
C THR A 590 12.19 -8.50 -28.32
N PHE A 591 11.17 -8.76 -29.16
CA PHE A 591 10.34 -9.94 -28.99
C PHE A 591 11.12 -11.25 -29.20
N LYS A 592 12.10 -11.27 -30.13
CA LYS A 592 12.98 -12.43 -30.33
C LYS A 592 13.81 -12.78 -29.12
N LEU A 593 14.25 -11.80 -28.31
CA LEU A 593 14.94 -12.08 -27.03
C LEU A 593 14.02 -12.82 -26.07
N GLU A 594 12.76 -12.40 -25.97
CA GLU A 594 11.77 -13.06 -25.14
C GLU A 594 11.48 -14.48 -25.60
N LEU A 595 11.30 -14.70 -26.93
CA LEU A 595 11.12 -16.02 -27.52
C LEU A 595 12.35 -16.93 -27.32
N ALA A 596 13.56 -16.39 -27.37
CA ALA A 596 14.78 -17.13 -27.07
C ALA A 596 14.83 -17.60 -25.61
N ALA A 597 14.38 -16.74 -24.67
CA ALA A 597 14.28 -17.12 -23.26
C ALA A 597 13.27 -18.26 -23.05
N ILE A 598 12.08 -18.18 -23.69
CA ILE A 598 11.06 -19.23 -23.64
C ILE A 598 11.62 -20.56 -24.19
N LYS A 599 12.30 -20.54 -25.33
CA LYS A 599 12.94 -21.75 -25.91
C LYS A 599 13.93 -22.37 -24.93
N LYS A 600 14.80 -21.56 -24.33
CA LYS A 600 15.80 -22.01 -23.36
C LYS A 600 15.18 -22.71 -22.16
N VAL A 601 14.04 -22.20 -21.63
CA VAL A 601 13.29 -22.85 -20.55
C VAL A 601 12.71 -24.18 -21.02
N ARG A 602 12.14 -24.20 -22.21
CA ARG A 602 11.47 -25.39 -22.76
C ARG A 602 12.41 -26.54 -23.13
N GLU A 603 13.71 -26.29 -23.26
CA GLU A 603 14.71 -27.37 -23.37
C GLU A 603 14.68 -28.35 -22.18
N LYS A 604 14.22 -27.87 -21.01
CA LYS A 604 14.19 -28.66 -19.76
C LYS A 604 12.78 -28.92 -19.23
N TYR A 605 11.84 -27.97 -19.45
CA TYR A 605 10.49 -27.99 -18.87
C TYR A 605 9.45 -27.69 -19.95
N ASN A 606 8.73 -28.70 -20.39
CA ASN A 606 7.72 -28.57 -21.46
C ASN A 606 6.36 -28.06 -20.99
N ASN A 607 6.20 -27.74 -19.71
CA ASN A 607 4.97 -27.24 -19.13
C ASN A 607 4.80 -25.69 -19.24
N LEU A 608 5.72 -24.97 -19.88
CA LEU A 608 5.63 -23.55 -20.17
C LEU A 608 4.83 -23.33 -21.46
N TRP A 609 3.65 -22.72 -21.32
CA TRP A 609 2.79 -22.28 -22.43
C TRP A 609 2.84 -20.78 -22.58
N VAL A 610 2.42 -20.25 -23.74
CA VAL A 610 2.50 -18.81 -24.04
C VAL A 610 1.12 -18.22 -24.25
N MET A 611 0.88 -17.04 -23.72
CA MET A 611 -0.33 -16.25 -23.89
C MET A 611 0.00 -14.86 -24.41
N ILE A 612 -0.60 -14.47 -25.55
CA ILE A 612 -0.39 -13.17 -26.18
C ILE A 612 -1.38 -12.15 -25.60
N PRO A 613 -0.91 -11.03 -24.96
CA PRO A 613 -1.76 -9.99 -24.41
C PRO A 613 -2.15 -8.94 -25.45
N PHE A 614 -3.19 -8.21 -25.14
CA PHE A 614 -3.66 -6.99 -25.80
C PHE A 614 -3.67 -7.06 -27.34
N VAL A 615 -4.28 -8.11 -27.86
CA VAL A 615 -4.44 -8.34 -29.29
C VAL A 615 -5.65 -7.57 -29.80
N ARG A 616 -5.48 -6.62 -30.71
CA ARG A 616 -6.57 -5.76 -31.20
C ARG A 616 -7.30 -6.33 -32.40
N THR A 617 -6.52 -6.98 -33.29
CA THR A 617 -7.05 -7.49 -34.57
C THR A 617 -6.62 -8.93 -34.81
N VAL A 618 -7.41 -9.64 -35.67
CA VAL A 618 -7.09 -11.02 -36.10
C VAL A 618 -5.73 -11.08 -36.81
N GLN A 619 -5.40 -10.03 -37.55
CA GLN A 619 -4.13 -9.91 -38.28
C GLN A 619 -2.95 -9.79 -37.31
N GLU A 620 -3.10 -9.04 -36.21
CA GLU A 620 -2.04 -8.97 -35.18
C GLU A 620 -1.76 -10.36 -34.59
N LEU A 621 -2.79 -11.12 -34.24
CA LEU A 621 -2.61 -12.48 -33.72
C LEU A 621 -1.93 -13.40 -34.76
N ALA A 622 -2.38 -13.37 -35.99
CA ALA A 622 -1.79 -14.17 -37.07
C ALA A 622 -0.31 -13.82 -37.26
N ARG A 623 0.02 -12.53 -37.33
CA ARG A 623 1.40 -12.07 -37.52
C ARG A 623 2.30 -12.42 -36.32
N THR A 624 1.81 -12.25 -35.09
CA THR A 624 2.56 -12.65 -33.89
C THR A 624 2.85 -14.15 -33.89
N LYS A 625 1.87 -14.96 -34.26
CA LYS A 625 2.04 -16.41 -34.39
C LYS A 625 3.08 -16.77 -35.46
N GLU A 626 3.06 -16.12 -36.64
CA GLU A 626 4.07 -16.32 -37.66
C GLU A 626 5.49 -16.05 -37.19
N ILE A 627 5.68 -14.94 -36.43
CA ILE A 627 6.97 -14.60 -35.83
C ILE A 627 7.43 -15.69 -34.87
N MET A 628 6.54 -16.17 -33.99
CA MET A 628 6.84 -17.26 -33.06
C MET A 628 7.22 -18.56 -33.78
N GLU A 629 6.49 -18.92 -34.80
CA GLU A 629 6.73 -20.13 -35.60
C GLU A 629 8.08 -20.02 -36.37
N ALA A 630 8.39 -18.85 -36.89
CA ALA A 630 9.69 -18.58 -37.54
C ALA A 630 10.86 -18.75 -36.57
N GLU A 631 10.68 -18.37 -35.31
CA GLU A 631 11.65 -18.57 -34.25
C GLU A 631 11.64 -20.00 -33.66
N GLY A 632 10.82 -20.93 -34.21
CA GLY A 632 10.80 -22.34 -33.81
C GLY A 632 9.82 -22.67 -32.68
N LEU A 633 8.99 -21.74 -32.22
CA LEU A 633 7.93 -21.97 -31.26
C LEU A 633 6.61 -22.29 -31.97
N LYS A 634 6.46 -23.54 -32.41
CA LYS A 634 5.27 -24.04 -33.10
C LYS A 634 4.36 -24.79 -32.14
N ARG A 635 3.06 -24.62 -32.28
CA ARG A 635 2.05 -25.39 -31.55
C ARG A 635 2.27 -26.89 -31.69
N SER A 636 2.16 -27.60 -30.57
CA SER A 636 2.32 -29.04 -30.46
C SER A 636 1.51 -29.60 -29.29
N ASP A 637 1.62 -30.88 -29.00
CA ASP A 637 0.90 -31.48 -27.89
C ASP A 637 1.42 -30.94 -26.53
N ASP A 638 2.65 -30.53 -26.44
CA ASP A 638 3.32 -30.00 -25.24
C ASP A 638 3.54 -28.49 -25.27
N PHE A 639 3.32 -27.80 -26.40
CA PHE A 639 3.38 -26.34 -26.51
C PHE A 639 2.06 -25.75 -26.94
N LYS A 640 1.41 -25.02 -26.04
CA LYS A 640 0.12 -24.39 -26.28
C LYS A 640 0.26 -22.89 -26.43
N LEU A 641 -0.43 -22.34 -27.43
CA LEU A 641 -0.54 -20.90 -27.67
C LEU A 641 -1.93 -20.42 -27.25
N TRP A 642 -1.96 -19.46 -26.33
CA TRP A 642 -3.17 -18.81 -25.85
C TRP A 642 -3.22 -17.33 -26.26
N MET A 643 -4.39 -16.75 -26.22
CA MET A 643 -4.62 -15.32 -26.40
C MET A 643 -5.36 -14.78 -25.17
N MET A 644 -4.99 -13.59 -24.70
CA MET A 644 -5.77 -12.87 -23.70
C MET A 644 -6.95 -12.17 -24.40
N VAL A 645 -8.16 -12.40 -23.91
CA VAL A 645 -9.39 -11.76 -24.35
C VAL A 645 -9.69 -10.60 -23.42
N GLU A 646 -9.27 -9.41 -23.82
CA GLU A 646 -9.35 -8.21 -22.99
C GLU A 646 -9.70 -6.95 -23.78
N VAL A 647 -9.85 -7.07 -25.10
CA VAL A 647 -10.31 -6.00 -25.98
C VAL A 647 -11.69 -6.40 -26.53
N PRO A 648 -12.69 -5.50 -26.57
CA PRO A 648 -14.04 -5.83 -27.07
C PRO A 648 -14.07 -6.50 -28.44
N SER A 649 -13.17 -6.12 -29.35
CA SER A 649 -13.02 -6.76 -30.65
C SER A 649 -12.73 -8.26 -30.56
N ASN A 650 -12.02 -8.71 -29.52
CA ASN A 650 -11.71 -10.12 -29.27
C ASN A 650 -12.99 -10.93 -29.07
N VAL A 651 -13.95 -10.41 -28.32
CA VAL A 651 -15.21 -11.08 -27.99
C VAL A 651 -16.15 -11.05 -29.16
N ILE A 652 -16.23 -9.92 -29.91
CA ILE A 652 -17.12 -9.76 -31.06
C ILE A 652 -16.73 -10.69 -32.21
N LEU A 653 -15.42 -10.80 -32.47
CA LEU A 653 -14.86 -11.61 -33.57
C LEU A 653 -14.13 -12.86 -33.07
N LEU A 654 -14.52 -13.40 -31.91
CA LEU A 654 -13.77 -14.47 -31.26
C LEU A 654 -13.61 -15.71 -32.14
N ASP A 655 -14.65 -16.08 -32.89
CA ASP A 655 -14.62 -17.17 -33.88
C ASP A 655 -13.46 -16.99 -34.89
N LYS A 656 -13.23 -15.77 -35.37
CA LYS A 656 -12.15 -15.47 -36.32
C LYS A 656 -10.77 -15.50 -35.65
N PHE A 657 -10.66 -15.03 -34.41
CA PHE A 657 -9.42 -15.15 -33.64
C PHE A 657 -9.07 -16.62 -33.39
N LEU A 658 -10.04 -17.44 -33.01
CA LEU A 658 -9.84 -18.87 -32.78
C LEU A 658 -9.47 -19.61 -34.08
N ALA A 659 -9.99 -19.19 -35.22
CA ALA A 659 -9.66 -19.74 -36.53
C ALA A 659 -8.20 -19.50 -36.97
N VAL A 660 -7.47 -18.55 -36.35
CA VAL A 660 -6.01 -18.39 -36.55
C VAL A 660 -5.28 -19.66 -36.08
N GLY A 661 -5.91 -20.45 -35.24
CA GLY A 661 -5.38 -21.71 -34.74
C GLY A 661 -4.58 -21.48 -33.48
N ILE A 662 -5.25 -21.21 -32.37
CA ILE A 662 -4.72 -21.16 -30.99
C ILE A 662 -5.38 -22.26 -30.16
N ASP A 663 -4.80 -22.59 -28.98
CA ASP A 663 -5.22 -23.70 -28.12
C ASP A 663 -6.15 -23.26 -26.98
N GLY A 664 -6.10 -21.98 -26.65
CA GLY A 664 -6.88 -21.47 -25.53
C GLY A 664 -6.98 -19.95 -25.52
N ILE A 665 -7.90 -19.49 -24.69
CA ILE A 665 -8.05 -18.09 -24.33
C ILE A 665 -8.07 -17.92 -22.82
N SER A 666 -7.65 -16.75 -22.35
CA SER A 666 -7.88 -16.32 -20.98
C SER A 666 -8.49 -14.93 -20.96
N ILE A 667 -9.61 -14.77 -20.29
CA ILE A 667 -10.31 -13.48 -20.21
C ILE A 667 -9.60 -12.59 -19.20
N GLY A 668 -9.07 -11.45 -19.65
CA GLY A 668 -8.54 -10.38 -18.82
C GLY A 668 -9.67 -9.44 -18.42
N SER A 669 -10.45 -9.81 -17.39
CA SER A 669 -11.68 -9.09 -17.05
C SER A 669 -11.46 -7.63 -16.69
N ASN A 670 -10.31 -7.27 -16.12
CA ASN A 670 -10.01 -5.89 -15.76
C ASN A 670 -9.96 -4.96 -16.99
N ASP A 671 -9.13 -5.28 -17.98
CA ASP A 671 -8.98 -4.47 -19.19
C ASP A 671 -10.24 -4.57 -20.07
N LEU A 672 -10.88 -5.75 -20.13
CA LEU A 672 -12.13 -5.90 -20.83
C LEU A 672 -13.23 -5.00 -20.25
N THR A 673 -13.40 -4.98 -18.93
CA THR A 673 -14.39 -4.11 -18.25
C THR A 673 -14.10 -2.65 -18.54
N GLN A 674 -12.85 -2.22 -18.40
CA GLN A 674 -12.43 -0.86 -18.67
C GLN A 674 -12.78 -0.43 -20.09
N LEU A 675 -12.53 -1.28 -21.08
CA LEU A 675 -12.75 -0.97 -22.49
C LEU A 675 -14.23 -1.10 -22.91
N VAL A 676 -14.99 -2.02 -22.33
CA VAL A 676 -16.43 -2.18 -22.58
C VAL A 676 -17.20 -0.99 -22.04
N LEU A 677 -16.88 -0.54 -20.81
CA LEU A 677 -17.55 0.58 -20.16
C LEU A 677 -16.96 1.96 -20.54
N GLY A 678 -15.79 1.98 -21.20
CA GLY A 678 -15.08 3.23 -21.49
C GLY A 678 -14.63 3.95 -20.23
N VAL A 679 -14.25 3.22 -19.19
CA VAL A 679 -13.90 3.74 -17.86
C VAL A 679 -12.43 3.46 -17.57
N ASP A 680 -11.70 4.49 -17.21
CA ASP A 680 -10.36 4.32 -16.65
C ASP A 680 -10.47 3.95 -15.15
N ARG A 681 -10.10 2.71 -14.81
CA ARG A 681 -10.15 2.18 -13.43
C ARG A 681 -9.23 2.95 -12.45
N ASP A 682 -8.16 3.55 -12.97
CA ASP A 682 -7.20 4.30 -12.18
C ASP A 682 -7.66 5.74 -11.95
N ASN A 683 -8.75 6.16 -12.61
CA ASN A 683 -9.37 7.46 -12.41
C ASN A 683 -10.32 7.42 -11.21
N ALA A 684 -9.94 8.07 -10.11
CA ALA A 684 -10.71 8.06 -8.84
C ALA A 684 -12.17 8.51 -8.98
N LYS A 685 -12.50 9.38 -9.98
CA LYS A 685 -13.87 9.84 -10.21
C LYS A 685 -14.73 8.80 -10.93
N LEU A 686 -14.11 7.98 -11.77
CA LEU A 686 -14.77 6.98 -12.59
C LEU A 686 -14.72 5.57 -11.99
N ALA A 687 -13.88 5.33 -10.97
CA ALA A 687 -13.70 4.02 -10.35
C ALA A 687 -15.03 3.36 -9.89
N LYS A 688 -16.03 4.17 -9.53
CA LYS A 688 -17.37 3.67 -9.16
C LYS A 688 -18.16 3.07 -10.33
N LEU A 689 -17.81 3.44 -11.56
CA LEU A 689 -18.43 2.89 -12.76
C LEU A 689 -17.75 1.60 -13.21
N PHE A 690 -16.59 1.27 -12.64
CA PHE A 690 -15.87 0.05 -12.94
C PHE A 690 -16.46 -1.10 -12.09
N ASP A 691 -17.40 -1.82 -12.68
CA ASP A 691 -17.97 -3.03 -12.09
C ASP A 691 -17.91 -4.18 -13.11
N GLU A 692 -17.15 -5.22 -12.79
CA GLU A 692 -17.00 -6.40 -13.64
C GLU A 692 -18.32 -7.22 -13.75
N ARG A 693 -19.33 -6.89 -12.94
CA ARG A 693 -20.69 -7.48 -12.96
C ARG A 693 -21.69 -6.64 -13.76
N ASP A 694 -21.27 -5.52 -14.34
CA ASP A 694 -22.14 -4.74 -15.21
C ASP A 694 -22.73 -5.63 -16.33
N GLU A 695 -23.99 -5.41 -16.68
CA GLU A 695 -24.71 -6.24 -17.66
C GLU A 695 -23.98 -6.31 -19.00
N ALA A 696 -23.41 -5.21 -19.49
CA ALA A 696 -22.64 -5.19 -20.72
C ALA A 696 -21.39 -6.08 -20.61
N VAL A 697 -20.67 -6.01 -19.47
CA VAL A 697 -19.50 -6.86 -19.23
C VAL A 697 -19.88 -8.32 -19.13
N MET A 698 -20.96 -8.65 -18.41
CA MET A 698 -21.45 -10.01 -18.27
C MET A 698 -21.84 -10.65 -19.61
N ILE A 699 -22.45 -9.89 -20.53
CA ILE A 699 -22.76 -10.34 -21.91
C ILE A 699 -21.46 -10.69 -22.65
N PHE A 700 -20.42 -9.88 -22.51
CA PHE A 700 -19.12 -10.15 -23.13
C PHE A 700 -18.46 -11.41 -22.57
N LEU A 701 -18.47 -11.58 -21.23
CA LEU A 701 -17.92 -12.76 -20.55
C LEU A 701 -18.64 -14.03 -21.01
N GLU A 702 -19.98 -14.03 -20.97
CA GLU A 702 -20.81 -15.17 -21.39
C GLU A 702 -20.56 -15.55 -22.85
N ARG A 703 -20.52 -14.56 -23.75
CA ARG A 703 -20.24 -14.77 -25.15
C ARG A 703 -18.86 -15.41 -25.37
N ALA A 704 -17.82 -14.89 -24.70
CA ALA A 704 -16.47 -15.41 -24.83
C ALA A 704 -16.39 -16.90 -24.42
N VAL A 705 -16.98 -17.26 -23.27
CA VAL A 705 -17.00 -18.65 -22.79
C VAL A 705 -17.78 -19.55 -23.74
N LYS A 706 -18.98 -19.13 -24.18
CA LYS A 706 -19.82 -19.95 -25.07
C LYS A 706 -19.21 -20.16 -26.44
N VAL A 707 -18.61 -19.14 -27.05
CA VAL A 707 -17.93 -19.26 -28.35
C VAL A 707 -16.73 -20.18 -28.26
N ALA A 708 -15.86 -20.01 -27.24
CA ALA A 708 -14.73 -20.90 -27.04
C ALA A 708 -15.17 -22.36 -26.87
N LYS A 709 -16.20 -22.60 -26.05
CA LYS A 709 -16.77 -23.92 -25.83
C LYS A 709 -17.32 -24.53 -27.13
N SER A 710 -18.05 -23.77 -27.96
CA SER A 710 -18.63 -24.27 -29.22
C SER A 710 -17.56 -24.63 -30.24
N MET A 711 -16.38 -24.01 -30.18
CA MET A 711 -15.26 -24.30 -31.07
C MET A 711 -14.25 -25.30 -30.48
N GLY A 712 -14.52 -25.86 -29.30
CA GLY A 712 -13.66 -26.84 -28.63
C GLY A 712 -12.32 -26.29 -28.15
N VAL A 713 -12.23 -24.96 -27.91
CA VAL A 713 -11.03 -24.28 -27.43
C VAL A 713 -11.14 -24.07 -25.92
N THR A 714 -10.02 -24.25 -25.20
CA THR A 714 -10.00 -24.02 -23.77
C THR A 714 -10.21 -22.55 -23.43
N CYS A 715 -11.01 -22.29 -22.38
CA CYS A 715 -11.32 -20.94 -21.93
C CYS A 715 -10.98 -20.80 -20.44
N SER A 716 -10.20 -19.81 -20.10
CA SER A 716 -9.87 -19.39 -18.73
C SER A 716 -10.31 -17.95 -18.49
N ILE A 717 -10.27 -17.54 -17.24
CA ILE A 717 -10.34 -16.14 -16.81
C ILE A 717 -9.20 -15.89 -15.83
N CYS A 718 -8.54 -14.73 -15.90
CA CYS A 718 -7.39 -14.40 -15.06
C CYS A 718 -7.41 -12.97 -14.50
N GLY A 719 -8.51 -12.23 -14.70
CA GLY A 719 -8.75 -10.95 -14.04
C GLY A 719 -9.05 -11.09 -12.55
N GLN A 720 -9.40 -9.99 -11.91
CA GLN A 720 -9.73 -9.98 -10.47
C GLN A 720 -11.14 -10.49 -10.17
N ALA A 721 -12.04 -10.43 -11.15
CA ALA A 721 -13.46 -10.76 -10.97
C ALA A 721 -13.74 -12.08 -10.23
N PRO A 722 -13.11 -13.23 -10.55
CA PRO A 722 -13.37 -14.47 -9.83
C PRO A 722 -12.87 -14.48 -8.40
N SER A 723 -11.87 -13.66 -8.09
CA SER A 723 -11.34 -13.52 -6.73
C SER A 723 -12.21 -12.61 -5.86
N VAL A 724 -12.93 -11.67 -6.47
CA VAL A 724 -13.74 -10.67 -5.77
C VAL A 724 -15.22 -11.07 -5.68
N TYR A 725 -15.73 -11.73 -6.73
CA TYR A 725 -17.17 -12.03 -6.89
C TYR A 725 -17.42 -13.53 -6.98
N PRO A 726 -17.74 -14.22 -5.87
CA PRO A 726 -18.04 -15.65 -5.86
C PRO A 726 -19.15 -16.07 -6.83
N GLU A 727 -20.19 -15.25 -6.96
CA GLU A 727 -21.33 -15.46 -7.85
C GLU A 727 -20.92 -15.47 -9.33
N LEU A 728 -19.91 -14.70 -9.70
CA LEU A 728 -19.38 -14.70 -11.07
C LEU A 728 -18.69 -16.02 -11.38
N THR A 729 -17.94 -16.59 -10.43
CA THR A 729 -17.32 -17.91 -10.60
C THR A 729 -18.38 -18.99 -10.84
N GLU A 730 -19.50 -18.97 -10.12
CA GLU A 730 -20.61 -19.90 -10.38
C GLU A 730 -21.18 -19.74 -11.80
N LYS A 731 -21.36 -18.51 -12.26
CA LYS A 731 -21.84 -18.22 -13.63
C LYS A 731 -20.87 -18.71 -14.70
N LEU A 732 -19.58 -18.49 -14.52
CA LEU A 732 -18.55 -18.98 -15.44
C LEU A 732 -18.60 -20.51 -15.58
N VAL A 733 -18.77 -21.23 -14.48
CA VAL A 733 -18.93 -22.69 -14.48
C VAL A 733 -20.21 -23.10 -15.21
N GLU A 734 -21.34 -22.42 -14.98
CA GLU A 734 -22.61 -22.62 -15.68
C GLU A 734 -22.47 -22.47 -17.20
N TRP A 735 -21.75 -21.45 -17.66
CA TRP A 735 -21.49 -21.24 -19.10
C TRP A 735 -20.55 -22.28 -19.69
N GLY A 736 -19.78 -22.98 -18.84
CA GLY A 736 -18.87 -24.06 -19.21
C GLY A 736 -17.44 -23.65 -19.43
N ILE A 737 -16.94 -22.71 -18.62
CA ILE A 737 -15.52 -22.35 -18.60
C ILE A 737 -14.66 -23.59 -18.25
N THR A 738 -13.46 -23.69 -18.84
CA THR A 738 -12.58 -24.86 -18.61
C THR A 738 -11.63 -24.68 -17.43
N SER A 739 -11.32 -23.42 -17.08
CA SER A 739 -10.47 -23.08 -15.91
C SER A 739 -10.77 -21.69 -15.38
N VAL A 740 -10.49 -21.50 -14.08
CA VAL A 740 -10.58 -20.21 -13.40
C VAL A 740 -9.23 -19.97 -12.73
N SER A 741 -8.61 -18.82 -12.99
CA SER A 741 -7.34 -18.43 -12.40
C SER A 741 -7.56 -17.30 -11.40
N VAL A 742 -7.14 -17.50 -10.15
CA VAL A 742 -7.40 -16.60 -9.03
C VAL A 742 -6.11 -16.17 -8.34
N SER A 743 -6.21 -15.18 -7.46
CA SER A 743 -5.14 -14.84 -6.53
C SER A 743 -4.89 -16.00 -5.54
N GLN A 744 -3.68 -16.06 -5.01
CA GLN A 744 -3.22 -17.19 -4.17
C GLN A 744 -4.06 -17.40 -2.89
N ASP A 745 -4.62 -16.35 -2.35
CA ASP A 745 -5.48 -16.32 -1.16
C ASP A 745 -6.85 -16.97 -1.40
N MET A 746 -7.36 -16.88 -2.63
CA MET A 746 -8.67 -17.38 -3.02
C MET A 746 -8.71 -18.85 -3.49
N ILE A 747 -7.58 -19.55 -3.46
CA ILE A 747 -7.46 -20.94 -3.97
C ILE A 747 -8.52 -21.86 -3.34
N ASP A 748 -8.58 -21.97 -2.01
CA ASP A 748 -9.44 -22.92 -1.32
C ASP A 748 -10.92 -22.54 -1.47
N THR A 749 -11.23 -21.26 -1.29
CA THR A 749 -12.59 -20.72 -1.45
C THR A 749 -13.11 -20.97 -2.86
N THR A 750 -12.32 -20.67 -3.89
CA THR A 750 -12.74 -20.85 -5.27
C THR A 750 -12.88 -22.33 -5.63
N ARG A 751 -12.03 -23.22 -5.11
CA ARG A 751 -12.19 -24.68 -5.30
C ARG A 751 -13.53 -25.14 -4.75
N GLU A 752 -13.95 -24.68 -3.59
CA GLU A 752 -15.26 -24.99 -3.00
C GLU A 752 -16.43 -24.45 -3.82
N ILE A 753 -16.31 -23.22 -4.34
CA ILE A 753 -17.33 -22.61 -5.20
C ILE A 753 -17.50 -23.41 -6.50
N ILE A 754 -16.40 -23.75 -7.17
CA ILE A 754 -16.42 -24.57 -8.39
C ILE A 754 -17.08 -25.92 -8.11
N ALA A 755 -16.66 -26.62 -7.06
CA ALA A 755 -17.24 -27.92 -6.71
C ALA A 755 -18.74 -27.86 -6.41
N ARG A 756 -19.19 -26.83 -5.70
CA ARG A 756 -20.60 -26.59 -5.39
C ARG A 756 -21.41 -26.30 -6.68
N ALA A 757 -20.86 -25.46 -7.56
CA ALA A 757 -21.49 -25.15 -8.84
C ALA A 757 -21.59 -26.38 -9.74
N GLU A 758 -20.53 -27.17 -9.86
CA GLU A 758 -20.53 -28.42 -10.64
C GLU A 758 -21.51 -29.44 -10.09
N LYS A 759 -21.58 -29.60 -8.75
CA LYS A 759 -22.56 -30.49 -8.10
C LYS A 759 -23.99 -30.07 -8.41
N ARG A 760 -24.29 -28.76 -8.36
CA ARG A 760 -25.62 -28.21 -8.69
C ARG A 760 -26.02 -28.48 -10.15
N LEU A 761 -25.04 -28.49 -11.04
CA LEU A 761 -25.23 -28.70 -12.48
C LEU A 761 -25.20 -30.19 -12.88
N GLY A 762 -25.01 -31.11 -11.93
CA GLY A 762 -24.84 -32.52 -12.20
C GLY A 762 -23.54 -32.88 -12.97
N LEU A 763 -22.53 -32.03 -12.86
CA LEU A 763 -21.22 -32.17 -13.52
C LEU A 763 -20.15 -32.72 -12.58
N GLY A 764 -20.46 -32.97 -11.31
CA GLY A 764 -19.50 -33.43 -10.30
C GLY A 764 -18.80 -34.72 -10.75
N LEU A 765 -17.50 -34.81 -10.49
CA LEU A 765 -16.73 -36.04 -10.61
C LEU A 765 -17.06 -36.90 -9.36
N GLU A 766 -17.50 -38.14 -9.54
CA GLU A 766 -17.72 -39.13 -8.45
C GLU A 766 -16.41 -39.44 -7.69
#